data_80adfacb437f4f66de0155212db3e4dc
#
_entry.id   80adfacb437f4f66de0155212db3e4dc
#
_cell.length_a   1.000
_cell.length_b   1.000
_cell.length_c   1.000
_cell.angle_alpha   90.00
_cell.angle_beta   90.00
_cell.angle_gamma   90.00
#
_symmetry.space_group_name_H-M   'P 1'
#
loop_
_entity.id
_entity.type
_entity.pdbx_description
1 polymer ?
#
loop_
_entity_poly.entity_id
_entity_poly.type
_entity_poly.pdbx_seq_one_letter_code
_entity_poly.pdbx_strand_id
1 'polypeptide(L)'
;MDERTIKEQHEGIIHLLEDRRLKEAQTQLAALLETCADWSLHNRLEQAQTSYHYMLQYMKQGTDDPQRHKLYLQLLAETWTIADQAQLVLLDDIATSGFYQYLHHKSRQTGNRLEEWRHALETFQDDVAVCRLMADSNDNLSQLLKRHEDTNRNLFQAVWGNSEWSAEENAQAQAFLNSELLRSIDLGLLVSAVTMSLQACFDIRKCLWLLDACGHAEAIVAQRALTGLLLTLNTYPERSQLYPELAVRLSLLDENGQLGKDLNRIGLQLLQSQETEKIDKKMREEIIPEMIKNVSKIKGMKLGLEETADENDRNPDWEQAFEKSGLGDKIREMNELQMEGADIYMSTFAQLKSGPFFGQLHNWFYPFDQLHSSVANLFGPSTSGDNVVLNMVLQSGFFCNSDKYSLCFTMAQLPQSQRNLMLHQLTPQELNDMMDNEQAKTLKQYSERPEVISNQYIHDLYRFFKLCYRRREFRDPFQTPFTFHRIPLLKGILDKPELLKSVADFHFRKEHYPEALDLYQRLETTYETDADLLQKSGYCLQKERRYAEAVQAYRKADILKPDHVWTIRHLATCYRQMHDFGSALEYYRKAENIQPENANILFFAGSCHAELEEYKEALQYFFKMDFLDSHSLKAWRGIAWCSFMSRKYGQAEKYYQKLLQDEQALPTDWLNAGHVAWAQGQLETAATRYGKAITLCGSKTQFLELFDKDRDILVQHGIREEDIPLMLDIAG
;
A
#
# COMPACT_ATOMS: atom_id res chain seq x y z
N MET A 1 4.46 -1.91 38.07
CA MET A 1 3.65 -2.49 36.96
C MET A 1 4.59 -2.61 35.76
N ASP A 2 4.48 -3.63 34.92
CA ASP A 2 5.31 -3.72 33.68
C ASP A 2 4.62 -3.05 32.48
N GLU A 3 5.38 -2.80 31.43
CA GLU A 3 4.89 -2.12 30.21
C GLU A 3 3.68 -2.82 29.58
N ARG A 4 3.69 -4.14 29.57
CA ARG A 4 2.62 -4.95 28.98
C ARG A 4 1.32 -4.78 29.76
N THR A 5 1.38 -4.86 31.08
CA THR A 5 0.21 -4.69 31.96
C THR A 5 -0.41 -3.30 31.84
N ILE A 6 0.43 -2.24 31.72
CA ILE A 6 -0.05 -0.87 31.53
C ILE A 6 -0.81 -0.76 30.21
N LYS A 7 -0.26 -1.32 29.13
CA LYS A 7 -0.90 -1.30 27.79
C LYS A 7 -2.22 -2.09 27.79
N GLU A 8 -2.23 -3.29 28.35
CA GLU A 8 -3.44 -4.14 28.43
C GLU A 8 -4.55 -3.47 29.24
N GLN A 9 -4.22 -2.83 30.38
CA GLN A 9 -5.22 -2.10 31.18
C GLN A 9 -5.73 -0.85 30.46
N HIS A 10 -4.85 -0.09 29.81
CA HIS A 10 -5.26 1.05 29.00
C HIS A 10 -6.20 0.62 27.85
N GLU A 11 -5.83 -0.42 27.07
CA GLU A 11 -6.68 -0.95 26.02
C GLU A 11 -8.06 -1.39 26.55
N GLY A 12 -8.11 -2.02 27.70
CA GLY A 12 -9.37 -2.39 28.33
C GLY A 12 -10.26 -1.18 28.67
N ILE A 13 -9.65 -0.08 29.17
CA ILE A 13 -10.36 1.17 29.45
C ILE A 13 -10.86 1.79 28.12
N ILE A 14 -10.03 1.81 27.09
CA ILE A 14 -10.38 2.36 25.77
C ILE A 14 -11.58 1.61 25.18
N HIS A 15 -11.59 0.28 25.20
CA HIS A 15 -12.74 -0.51 24.72
C HIS A 15 -14.03 -0.19 25.46
N LEU A 16 -13.96 0.02 26.79
CA LEU A 16 -15.14 0.44 27.56
C LEU A 16 -15.65 1.82 27.15
N LEU A 17 -14.74 2.75 26.79
CA LEU A 17 -15.12 4.08 26.31
C LEU A 17 -15.69 4.04 24.89
N GLU A 18 -15.17 3.19 24.01
CA GLU A 18 -15.73 2.91 22.68
C GLU A 18 -17.14 2.33 22.78
N ASP A 19 -17.36 1.40 23.69
CA ASP A 19 -18.68 0.82 24.02
C ASP A 19 -19.60 1.77 24.80
N ARG A 20 -19.14 3.00 25.08
CA ARG A 20 -19.86 4.02 25.87
C ARG A 20 -20.23 3.58 27.29
N ARG A 21 -19.45 2.68 27.90
CA ARG A 21 -19.58 2.17 29.27
C ARG A 21 -18.81 3.05 30.25
N LEU A 22 -19.15 4.36 30.32
CA LEU A 22 -18.37 5.38 31.02
C LEU A 22 -18.12 5.05 32.50
N LYS A 23 -19.12 4.54 33.25
CA LYS A 23 -18.98 4.21 34.65
C LYS A 23 -17.90 3.16 34.90
N GLU A 24 -17.90 2.13 34.08
CA GLU A 24 -16.95 1.02 34.21
C GLU A 24 -15.55 1.47 33.83
N ALA A 25 -15.45 2.25 32.73
CA ALA A 25 -14.19 2.85 32.31
C ALA A 25 -13.57 3.73 33.40
N GLN A 26 -14.36 4.60 34.04
CA GLN A 26 -13.90 5.43 35.17
C GLN A 26 -13.48 4.61 36.37
N THR A 27 -14.12 3.46 36.64
CA THR A 27 -13.76 2.57 37.72
C THR A 27 -12.42 1.88 37.47
N GLN A 28 -12.20 1.38 36.25
CA GLN A 28 -10.92 0.78 35.84
C GLN A 28 -9.80 1.81 35.80
N LEU A 29 -10.11 3.02 35.31
CA LEU A 29 -9.14 4.13 35.27
C LEU A 29 -8.72 4.55 36.67
N ALA A 30 -9.64 4.58 37.65
CA ALA A 30 -9.32 4.88 39.04
C ALA A 30 -8.31 3.85 39.58
N ALA A 31 -8.53 2.57 39.33
CA ALA A 31 -7.61 1.49 39.73
C ALA A 31 -6.22 1.63 39.05
N LEU A 32 -6.17 2.01 37.76
CA LEU A 32 -4.92 2.28 37.05
C LEU A 32 -4.15 3.46 37.68
N LEU A 33 -4.87 4.54 38.01
CA LEU A 33 -4.31 5.73 38.64
C LEU A 33 -3.76 5.51 40.04
N GLU A 34 -4.20 4.50 40.82
CA GLU A 34 -3.61 4.18 42.12
C GLU A 34 -2.09 3.99 42.07
N THR A 35 -1.56 3.61 40.89
CA THR A 35 -0.11 3.43 40.67
C THR A 35 0.56 4.64 40.03
N CYS A 36 -0.20 5.69 39.70
CA CYS A 36 0.29 6.89 39.01
C CYS A 36 0.63 8.00 40.03
N ALA A 37 1.82 8.59 39.90
CA ALA A 37 2.27 9.66 40.78
C ALA A 37 1.65 11.04 40.50
N ASP A 38 0.96 11.21 39.38
CA ASP A 38 0.37 12.50 38.96
C ASP A 38 -1.00 12.75 39.60
N TRP A 39 -1.01 13.51 40.69
CA TRP A 39 -2.22 13.88 41.44
C TRP A 39 -3.19 14.74 40.61
N SER A 40 -2.75 15.40 39.56
CA SER A 40 -3.63 16.21 38.72
C SER A 40 -4.64 15.33 37.98
N LEU A 41 -4.21 14.15 37.53
CA LEU A 41 -5.06 13.18 36.83
C LEU A 41 -6.11 12.58 37.78
N HIS A 42 -5.74 12.31 39.05
CA HIS A 42 -6.69 11.88 40.09
C HIS A 42 -7.79 12.91 40.29
N ASN A 43 -7.43 14.20 40.45
CA ASN A 43 -8.39 15.27 40.67
C ASN A 43 -9.33 15.45 39.48
N ARG A 44 -8.79 15.37 38.23
CA ARG A 44 -9.61 15.45 37.00
C ARG A 44 -10.60 14.29 36.92
N LEU A 45 -10.16 13.07 37.25
CA LEU A 45 -11.05 11.90 37.28
C LEU A 45 -12.15 12.03 38.35
N GLU A 46 -11.83 12.48 39.55
CA GLU A 46 -12.81 12.70 40.62
C GLU A 46 -13.87 13.73 40.21
N GLN A 47 -13.46 14.83 39.55
CA GLN A 47 -14.38 15.84 39.00
C GLN A 47 -15.29 15.23 37.93
N ALA A 48 -14.73 14.43 37.01
CA ALA A 48 -15.49 13.77 35.98
C ALA A 48 -16.49 12.76 36.55
N GLN A 49 -16.10 11.96 37.56
CA GLN A 49 -16.98 11.01 38.28
C GLN A 49 -18.10 11.73 39.00
N THR A 50 -17.78 12.83 39.68
CA THR A 50 -18.75 13.64 40.42
C THR A 50 -19.78 14.25 39.45
N SER A 51 -19.34 14.84 38.34
CA SER A 51 -20.20 15.39 37.32
C SER A 51 -21.12 14.33 36.69
N TYR A 52 -20.58 13.13 36.45
CA TYR A 52 -21.34 12.00 35.92
C TYR A 52 -22.38 11.52 36.91
N HIS A 53 -22.02 11.45 38.21
CA HIS A 53 -22.95 11.06 39.30
C HIS A 53 -24.13 12.04 39.35
N TYR A 54 -23.90 13.35 39.34
CA TYR A 54 -24.98 14.35 39.34
C TYR A 54 -25.87 14.25 38.09
N MET A 55 -25.26 14.03 36.90
CA MET A 55 -26.02 13.85 35.67
C MET A 55 -26.97 12.63 35.77
N LEU A 56 -26.51 11.52 36.33
CA LEU A 56 -27.33 10.31 36.57
C LEU A 56 -28.43 10.56 37.62
N GLN A 57 -28.14 11.34 38.66
CA GLN A 57 -29.10 11.68 39.70
C GLN A 57 -30.24 12.54 39.13
N TYR A 58 -29.94 13.60 38.36
CA TYR A 58 -30.94 14.45 37.70
C TYR A 58 -31.78 13.66 36.69
N MET A 59 -31.15 12.77 35.92
CA MET A 59 -31.85 11.87 35.02
C MET A 59 -32.84 10.96 35.77
N LYS A 60 -32.44 10.40 36.92
CA LYS A 60 -33.31 9.57 37.77
C LYS A 60 -34.49 10.36 38.36
N GLN A 61 -34.33 11.65 38.60
CA GLN A 61 -35.38 12.56 39.04
C GLN A 61 -36.35 13.00 37.91
N GLY A 62 -36.12 12.55 36.67
CA GLY A 62 -36.96 12.87 35.52
C GLY A 62 -36.74 14.28 34.97
N THR A 63 -35.65 14.97 35.33
CA THR A 63 -35.33 16.30 34.82
C THR A 63 -34.94 16.15 33.33
N ASP A 64 -35.63 16.86 32.45
CA ASP A 64 -35.26 16.99 31.05
C ASP A 64 -34.20 18.07 30.88
N ASP A 65 -32.99 17.67 30.49
CA ASP A 65 -31.86 18.58 30.29
C ASP A 65 -31.38 18.46 28.83
N PRO A 66 -31.59 19.48 28.01
CA PRO A 66 -31.12 19.51 26.61
C PRO A 66 -29.59 19.43 26.48
N GLN A 67 -28.85 19.79 27.53
CA GLN A 67 -27.37 19.73 27.51
C GLN A 67 -26.81 18.39 27.97
N ARG A 68 -27.65 17.47 28.45
CA ARG A 68 -27.21 16.16 28.99
C ARG A 68 -26.33 15.39 28.02
N HIS A 69 -26.72 15.32 26.75
CA HIS A 69 -25.97 14.60 25.74
C HIS A 69 -24.58 15.22 25.51
N LYS A 70 -24.53 16.55 25.43
CA LYS A 70 -23.27 17.29 25.30
C LYS A 70 -22.33 17.06 26.48
N LEU A 71 -22.87 17.14 27.72
CA LEU A 71 -22.11 16.86 28.93
C LEU A 71 -21.59 15.43 28.94
N TYR A 72 -22.41 14.46 28.54
CA TYR A 72 -21.99 13.06 28.44
C TYR A 72 -20.80 12.87 27.48
N LEU A 73 -20.84 13.48 26.29
CA LEU A 73 -19.73 13.43 25.32
C LEU A 73 -18.47 14.10 25.88
N GLN A 74 -18.61 15.20 26.61
CA GLN A 74 -17.49 15.86 27.28
C GLN A 74 -16.86 14.99 28.36
N LEU A 75 -17.67 14.29 29.17
CA LEU A 75 -17.18 13.37 30.18
C LEU A 75 -16.48 12.14 29.59
N LEU A 76 -17.00 11.62 28.46
CA LEU A 76 -16.30 10.58 27.70
C LEU A 76 -14.95 11.07 27.19
N ALA A 77 -14.90 12.24 26.56
CA ALA A 77 -13.68 12.82 26.01
C ALA A 77 -12.63 13.09 27.10
N GLU A 78 -13.08 13.63 28.26
CA GLU A 78 -12.21 13.90 29.41
C GLU A 78 -11.65 12.61 30.02
N THR A 79 -12.51 11.57 30.22
CA THR A 79 -12.06 10.29 30.75
C THR A 79 -11.04 9.61 29.82
N TRP A 80 -11.25 9.76 28.52
CA TRP A 80 -10.30 9.25 27.50
C TRP A 80 -8.95 9.97 27.60
N THR A 81 -8.98 11.30 27.70
CA THR A 81 -7.77 12.11 27.84
C THR A 81 -6.97 11.73 29.11
N ILE A 82 -7.67 11.53 30.22
CA ILE A 82 -7.04 11.10 31.48
C ILE A 82 -6.40 9.72 31.32
N ALA A 83 -7.07 8.78 30.64
CA ALA A 83 -6.55 7.44 30.39
C ALA A 83 -5.25 7.45 29.57
N ASP A 84 -5.22 8.23 28.46
CA ASP A 84 -4.02 8.37 27.63
C ASP A 84 -2.87 9.04 28.38
N GLN A 85 -3.15 10.09 29.16
CA GLN A 85 -2.12 10.76 29.96
C GLN A 85 -1.59 9.85 31.07
N ALA A 86 -2.46 9.08 31.73
CA ALA A 86 -2.07 8.11 32.73
C ALA A 86 -1.13 7.04 32.14
N GLN A 87 -1.45 6.52 30.95
CA GLN A 87 -0.58 5.58 30.25
C GLN A 87 0.80 6.19 29.98
N LEU A 88 0.85 7.42 29.46
CA LEU A 88 2.13 8.09 29.15
C LEU A 88 2.97 8.29 30.41
N VAL A 89 2.37 8.77 31.52
CA VAL A 89 3.09 8.97 32.79
C VAL A 89 3.63 7.65 33.34
N LEU A 90 2.80 6.59 33.34
CA LEU A 90 3.21 5.27 33.85
C LEU A 90 4.29 4.62 32.97
N LEU A 91 4.23 4.79 31.65
CA LEU A 91 5.27 4.32 30.74
C LEU A 91 6.58 5.10 30.91
N ASP A 92 6.52 6.40 31.16
CA ASP A 92 7.69 7.23 31.44
C ASP A 92 8.41 6.80 32.73
N ASP A 93 7.65 6.42 33.76
CA ASP A 93 8.21 5.99 35.06
C ASP A 93 9.01 4.69 34.95
N ILE A 94 8.64 3.80 34.04
CA ILE A 94 9.30 2.48 33.85
C ILE A 94 10.27 2.46 32.66
N ALA A 95 10.28 3.50 31.81
CA ALA A 95 11.10 3.53 30.61
C ALA A 95 12.60 3.48 30.93
N THR A 96 13.27 2.45 30.45
CA THR A 96 14.74 2.32 30.54
C THR A 96 15.47 3.21 29.52
N SER A 97 14.80 3.64 28.46
CA SER A 97 15.30 4.59 27.48
C SER A 97 14.71 5.97 27.77
N GLY A 98 15.53 6.87 28.26
CA GLY A 98 15.10 8.19 28.72
C GLY A 98 14.67 9.19 27.64
N PHE A 99 14.25 8.73 26.44
CA PHE A 99 13.88 9.66 25.37
C PHE A 99 12.51 10.30 25.57
N TYR A 100 11.47 9.53 25.89
CA TYR A 100 10.16 10.08 26.23
C TYR A 100 10.24 10.89 27.53
N GLN A 101 10.92 10.39 28.57
CA GLN A 101 11.21 11.15 29.78
C GLN A 101 11.92 12.46 29.47
N TYR A 102 12.92 12.41 28.56
CA TYR A 102 13.64 13.60 28.12
C TYR A 102 12.72 14.59 27.40
N LEU A 103 11.88 14.14 26.47
CA LEU A 103 10.93 14.99 25.75
C LEU A 103 9.90 15.62 26.69
N HIS A 104 9.26 14.83 27.55
CA HIS A 104 8.26 15.34 28.48
C HIS A 104 8.88 16.27 29.53
N HIS A 105 10.04 15.92 30.08
CA HIS A 105 10.75 16.77 31.02
C HIS A 105 11.18 18.10 30.35
N LYS A 106 11.70 18.04 29.14
CA LYS A 106 12.09 19.23 28.38
C LYS A 106 10.89 20.07 27.98
N SER A 107 9.78 19.46 27.58
CA SER A 107 8.53 20.16 27.26
C SER A 107 8.00 20.94 28.50
N ARG A 108 8.02 20.32 29.68
CA ARG A 108 7.61 20.97 30.96
C ARG A 108 8.56 22.11 31.35
N GLN A 109 9.88 21.99 31.09
CA GLN A 109 10.86 23.06 31.38
C GLN A 109 10.79 24.23 30.41
N THR A 110 10.39 23.99 29.17
CA THR A 110 10.35 25.00 28.10
C THR A 110 9.02 25.73 28.01
N GLY A 111 8.08 25.47 28.95
CA GLY A 111 6.80 26.17 29.03
C GLY A 111 6.93 27.67 28.77
N ASN A 112 6.09 28.24 27.91
CA ASN A 112 6.01 29.64 27.50
C ASN A 112 7.16 30.20 26.63
N ARG A 113 8.01 29.38 25.99
CA ARG A 113 9.04 29.87 25.06
C ARG A 113 8.59 29.91 23.60
N LEU A 114 7.35 29.50 23.28
CA LEU A 114 6.86 29.46 21.90
C LEU A 114 6.96 30.83 21.23
N GLU A 115 6.63 31.91 21.96
CA GLU A 115 6.70 33.29 21.45
C GLU A 115 8.15 33.72 21.13
N GLU A 116 9.11 33.38 22.01
CA GLU A 116 10.53 33.68 21.78
C GLU A 116 11.04 32.99 20.51
N TRP A 117 10.67 31.70 20.36
CA TRP A 117 11.09 30.95 19.18
C TRP A 117 10.42 31.44 17.90
N ARG A 118 9.15 31.83 17.97
CA ARG A 118 8.47 32.45 16.82
C ARG A 118 9.20 33.71 16.37
N HIS A 119 9.52 34.66 17.27
CA HIS A 119 10.26 35.83 16.92
C HIS A 119 11.65 35.56 16.35
N ALA A 120 12.38 34.58 16.92
CA ALA A 120 13.68 34.20 16.40
C ALA A 120 13.60 33.60 14.98
N LEU A 121 12.51 32.88 14.64
CA LEU A 121 12.31 32.33 13.31
C LEU A 121 11.82 33.42 12.33
N GLU A 122 11.01 34.38 12.77
CA GLU A 122 10.53 35.49 11.94
C GLU A 122 11.67 36.42 11.49
N THR A 123 12.66 36.69 12.36
CA THR A 123 13.80 37.56 12.04
C THR A 123 14.90 36.88 11.23
N PHE A 124 14.88 35.56 11.13
CA PHE A 124 15.96 34.76 10.54
C PHE A 124 16.34 35.19 9.12
N GLN A 125 15.37 35.48 8.24
CA GLN A 125 15.66 35.86 6.85
C GLN A 125 16.37 37.21 6.77
N ASP A 126 15.95 38.19 7.58
CA ASP A 126 16.58 39.49 7.66
C ASP A 126 17.98 39.39 8.23
N ASP A 127 18.17 38.60 9.27
CA ASP A 127 19.48 38.33 9.86
C ASP A 127 20.47 37.69 8.87
N VAL A 128 19.98 36.71 8.05
CA VAL A 128 20.78 36.13 6.96
C VAL A 128 21.15 37.17 5.91
N ALA A 129 20.22 38.04 5.53
CA ALA A 129 20.47 39.10 4.56
C ALA A 129 21.53 40.09 5.08
N VAL A 130 21.40 40.50 6.33
CA VAL A 130 22.37 41.40 7.01
C VAL A 130 23.74 40.75 7.11
N CYS A 131 23.84 39.47 7.54
CA CYS A 131 25.11 38.74 7.62
C CYS A 131 25.83 38.65 6.27
N ARG A 132 25.08 38.45 5.16
CA ARG A 132 25.69 38.40 3.82
C ARG A 132 26.28 39.73 3.33
N LEU A 133 25.86 40.84 3.89
CA LEU A 133 26.37 42.20 3.56
C LEU A 133 27.63 42.54 4.36
N MET A 134 27.97 41.82 5.44
CA MET A 134 29.12 42.09 6.31
C MET A 134 30.38 41.44 5.75
N ALA A 135 31.54 42.09 5.97
CA ALA A 135 32.84 41.65 5.46
C ALA A 135 33.33 40.30 6.06
N ASP A 136 32.97 40.01 7.34
CA ASP A 136 33.34 38.74 8.05
C ASP A 136 32.16 37.75 8.02
N SER A 137 31.57 37.53 6.86
CA SER A 137 30.26 36.90 6.72
C SER A 137 30.21 35.40 7.04
N ASN A 138 31.29 34.61 6.79
CA ASN A 138 31.17 33.15 6.84
C ASN A 138 31.03 32.56 8.24
N ASP A 139 31.79 33.04 9.23
CA ASP A 139 31.66 32.51 10.60
C ASP A 139 30.36 32.98 11.27
N ASN A 140 29.98 34.23 11.05
CA ASN A 140 28.72 34.76 11.57
C ASN A 140 27.51 34.06 10.95
N LEU A 141 27.54 33.82 9.64
CA LEU A 141 26.48 33.07 8.96
C LEU A 141 26.39 31.63 9.48
N SER A 142 27.50 30.93 9.66
CA SER A 142 27.51 29.56 10.20
C SER A 142 26.94 29.49 11.62
N GLN A 143 27.21 30.48 12.47
CA GLN A 143 26.63 30.56 13.81
C GLN A 143 25.12 30.86 13.77
N LEU A 144 24.68 31.74 12.87
CA LEU A 144 23.28 32.08 12.68
C LEU A 144 22.48 30.86 12.21
N LEU A 145 22.96 30.11 11.22
CA LEU A 145 22.34 28.89 10.73
C LEU A 145 22.17 27.84 11.84
N LYS A 146 23.23 27.61 12.64
CA LYS A 146 23.17 26.68 13.77
C LYS A 146 22.15 27.13 14.84
N ARG A 147 22.10 28.43 15.15
CA ARG A 147 21.11 28.95 16.10
C ARG A 147 19.67 28.75 15.62
N HIS A 148 19.44 28.98 14.33
CA HIS A 148 18.14 28.72 13.70
C HIS A 148 17.75 27.22 13.78
N GLU A 149 18.67 26.31 13.46
CA GLU A 149 18.46 24.86 13.58
C GLU A 149 18.18 24.43 15.02
N ASP A 150 18.93 25.01 15.99
CA ASP A 150 18.71 24.74 17.41
C ASP A 150 17.33 25.25 17.87
N THR A 151 16.87 26.39 17.37
CA THR A 151 15.54 26.92 17.63
C THR A 151 14.47 25.97 17.10
N ASN A 152 14.58 25.55 15.85
CA ASN A 152 13.68 24.58 15.21
C ASN A 152 13.67 23.23 15.94
N ARG A 153 14.83 22.72 16.35
CA ARG A 153 14.94 21.50 17.15
C ARG A 153 14.22 21.62 18.49
N ASN A 154 14.45 22.73 19.19
CA ASN A 154 13.84 22.95 20.50
C ASN A 154 12.31 23.10 20.40
N LEU A 155 11.82 23.84 19.41
CA LEU A 155 10.39 23.97 19.10
C LEU A 155 9.77 22.61 18.77
N PHE A 156 10.39 21.85 17.87
CA PHE A 156 9.93 20.53 17.50
C PHE A 156 9.80 19.58 18.69
N GLN A 157 10.85 19.53 19.53
CA GLN A 157 10.88 18.66 20.71
C GLN A 157 9.87 19.10 21.77
N ALA A 158 9.68 20.39 21.97
CA ALA A 158 8.72 20.92 22.93
C ALA A 158 7.27 20.60 22.51
N VAL A 159 6.93 20.78 21.24
CA VAL A 159 5.60 20.51 20.72
C VAL A 159 5.33 18.99 20.67
N TRP A 160 6.28 18.18 20.24
CA TRP A 160 6.12 16.73 20.20
C TRP A 160 5.99 16.14 21.61
N GLY A 161 6.81 16.60 22.58
CA GLY A 161 6.79 16.09 23.96
C GLY A 161 5.64 16.62 24.83
N ASN A 162 4.86 17.57 24.34
CA ASN A 162 3.68 18.07 25.05
C ASN A 162 2.46 17.21 24.73
N SER A 163 1.83 16.58 25.72
CA SER A 163 0.67 15.71 25.52
C SER A 163 -0.65 16.47 25.32
N GLU A 164 -0.79 17.66 25.91
CA GLU A 164 -2.02 18.49 25.83
C GLU A 164 -1.64 19.97 25.86
N TRP A 165 -2.08 20.75 24.87
CA TRP A 165 -1.90 22.19 24.88
C TRP A 165 -2.83 22.91 25.86
N SER A 166 -2.30 23.85 26.60
CA SER A 166 -3.11 24.86 27.30
C SER A 166 -3.79 25.80 26.33
N ALA A 167 -4.73 26.61 26.80
CA ALA A 167 -5.35 27.66 25.97
C ALA A 167 -4.32 28.71 25.50
N GLU A 168 -3.32 29.02 26.33
CA GLU A 168 -2.24 29.95 26.01
C GLU A 168 -1.30 29.38 24.94
N GLU A 169 -0.83 28.13 25.09
CA GLU A 169 0.00 27.47 24.10
C GLU A 169 -0.71 27.32 22.75
N ASN A 170 -2.02 27.03 22.75
CA ASN A 170 -2.82 27.01 21.53
C ASN A 170 -2.90 28.38 20.85
N ALA A 171 -3.08 29.46 21.63
CA ALA A 171 -3.08 30.83 21.08
C ALA A 171 -1.71 31.21 20.48
N GLN A 172 -0.62 30.85 21.16
CA GLN A 172 0.74 31.06 20.65
C GLN A 172 1.00 30.21 19.40
N ALA A 173 0.56 28.93 19.37
CA ALA A 173 0.66 28.08 18.19
C ALA A 173 -0.12 28.65 17.00
N GLN A 174 -1.31 29.25 17.25
CA GLN A 174 -2.09 29.91 16.20
C GLN A 174 -1.36 31.13 15.61
N ALA A 175 -0.55 31.82 16.41
CA ALA A 175 0.26 32.94 15.92
C ALA A 175 1.33 32.52 14.91
N PHE A 176 1.84 31.26 14.98
CA PHE A 176 2.74 30.72 13.94
C PHE A 176 2.02 30.57 12.59
N LEU A 177 0.77 30.07 12.57
CA LEU A 177 0.00 29.93 11.32
C LEU A 177 -0.34 31.29 10.67
N ASN A 178 -0.50 32.31 11.48
CA ASN A 178 -0.90 33.61 11.00
C ASN A 178 0.29 34.55 10.65
N SER A 179 1.52 34.09 10.86
CA SER A 179 2.72 34.87 10.58
C SER A 179 3.13 34.78 9.12
N GLU A 180 3.13 35.92 8.43
CA GLU A 180 3.64 36.03 7.04
C GLU A 180 5.18 36.07 6.96
N LEU A 181 5.87 36.22 8.10
CA LEU A 181 7.33 36.33 8.19
C LEU A 181 8.01 34.97 8.36
N LEU A 182 7.26 33.94 8.76
CA LEU A 182 7.80 32.59 8.93
C LEU A 182 8.06 31.91 7.60
N ARG A 183 9.17 31.21 7.50
CA ARG A 183 9.48 30.37 6.35
C ARG A 183 8.54 29.15 6.34
N SER A 184 8.01 28.82 5.16
CA SER A 184 7.16 27.63 4.99
C SER A 184 7.85 26.32 5.41
N ILE A 185 9.19 26.26 5.31
CA ILE A 185 10.03 25.14 5.79
C ILE A 185 9.92 24.98 7.31
N ASP A 186 10.03 26.07 8.06
CA ASP A 186 10.01 26.04 9.53
C ASP A 186 8.59 25.72 10.04
N LEU A 187 7.57 26.31 9.40
CA LEU A 187 6.19 26.01 9.70
C LEU A 187 5.82 24.57 9.32
N GLY A 188 6.32 24.04 8.19
CA GLY A 188 6.14 22.66 7.79
C GLY A 188 6.78 21.66 8.78
N LEU A 189 7.90 22.04 9.41
CA LEU A 189 8.52 21.26 10.47
C LEU A 189 7.65 21.28 11.75
N LEU A 190 7.07 22.41 12.11
CA LEU A 190 6.14 22.54 13.24
C LEU A 190 4.88 21.67 13.02
N VAL A 191 4.31 21.67 11.82
CA VAL A 191 3.20 20.77 11.45
C VAL A 191 3.58 19.30 11.69
N SER A 192 4.82 18.92 11.36
CA SER A 192 5.28 17.56 11.61
C SER A 192 5.43 17.26 13.12
N ALA A 193 5.85 18.23 13.92
CA ALA A 193 5.90 18.07 15.38
C ALA A 193 4.50 17.83 15.98
N VAL A 194 3.50 18.60 15.51
CA VAL A 194 2.09 18.44 15.92
C VAL A 194 1.56 17.08 15.47
N THR A 195 1.85 16.67 14.25
CA THR A 195 1.49 15.33 13.73
C THR A 195 2.06 14.23 14.62
N MET A 196 3.36 14.28 14.94
CA MET A 196 4.01 13.28 15.78
C MET A 196 3.48 13.27 17.21
N SER A 197 3.14 14.44 17.75
CA SER A 197 2.48 14.54 19.05
C SER A 197 1.11 13.87 19.06
N LEU A 198 0.31 14.08 18.03
CA LEU A 198 -1.02 13.47 17.88
C LEU A 198 -0.95 11.95 17.63
N GLN A 199 0.13 11.42 17.07
CA GLN A 199 0.32 9.96 17.00
C GLN A 199 0.62 9.36 18.37
N ALA A 200 1.23 10.11 19.31
CA ALA A 200 1.50 9.66 20.67
C ALA A 200 0.28 9.80 21.59
N CYS A 201 -0.41 10.95 21.54
CA CYS A 201 -1.56 11.27 22.37
C CYS A 201 -2.51 12.20 21.62
N PHE A 202 -3.82 11.92 21.69
CA PHE A 202 -4.82 12.78 21.07
C PHE A 202 -5.03 14.05 21.89
N ASP A 203 -4.94 15.20 21.23
CA ASP A 203 -5.30 16.51 21.77
C ASP A 203 -6.19 17.25 20.77
N ILE A 204 -7.39 17.65 21.19
CA ILE A 204 -8.35 18.34 20.35
C ILE A 204 -7.84 19.70 19.85
N ARG A 205 -7.09 20.45 20.66
CA ARG A 205 -6.55 21.76 20.27
C ARG A 205 -5.51 21.60 19.17
N LYS A 206 -4.61 20.63 19.29
CA LYS A 206 -3.64 20.29 18.24
C LYS A 206 -4.32 19.79 16.97
N CYS A 207 -5.39 18.97 17.11
CA CYS A 207 -6.15 18.47 15.97
C CYS A 207 -6.86 19.62 15.23
N LEU A 208 -7.46 20.57 15.93
CA LEU A 208 -8.07 21.77 15.36
C LEU A 208 -7.04 22.69 14.72
N TRP A 209 -5.90 22.89 15.36
CA TRP A 209 -4.79 23.66 14.79
C TRP A 209 -4.28 23.01 13.48
N LEU A 210 -4.15 21.69 13.47
CA LEU A 210 -3.74 20.95 12.27
C LEU A 210 -4.78 21.09 11.14
N LEU A 211 -6.06 21.11 11.50
CA LEU A 211 -7.16 21.37 10.57
C LEU A 211 -7.11 22.78 9.99
N ASP A 212 -6.81 23.79 10.82
CA ASP A 212 -6.61 25.17 10.35
C ASP A 212 -5.40 25.27 9.41
N ALA A 213 -4.32 24.54 9.69
CA ALA A 213 -3.13 24.45 8.84
C ALA A 213 -3.40 23.79 7.47
N CYS A 214 -4.46 22.96 7.33
CA CYS A 214 -4.86 22.38 6.04
C CYS A 214 -5.29 23.45 5.02
N GLY A 215 -5.77 24.61 5.49
CA GLY A 215 -6.17 25.75 4.65
C GLY A 215 -5.04 26.75 4.36
N HIS A 216 -3.80 26.46 4.76
CA HIS A 216 -2.68 27.39 4.59
C HIS A 216 -2.31 27.58 3.12
N ALA A 217 -1.89 28.80 2.73
CA ALA A 217 -1.54 29.14 1.35
C ALA A 217 -0.31 28.35 0.82
N GLU A 218 0.66 28.11 1.70
CA GLU A 218 1.88 27.38 1.36
C GLU A 218 1.61 25.87 1.26
N ALA A 219 1.82 25.28 0.08
CA ALA A 219 1.52 23.88 -0.19
C ALA A 219 2.27 22.90 0.75
N ILE A 220 3.51 23.22 1.13
CA ILE A 220 4.30 22.39 2.05
C ILE A 220 3.63 22.27 3.43
N VAL A 221 3.00 23.35 3.90
CA VAL A 221 2.28 23.39 5.18
C VAL A 221 0.96 22.63 5.05
N ALA A 222 0.15 22.99 4.04
CA ALA A 222 -1.17 22.40 3.83
C ALA A 222 -1.10 20.87 3.60
N GLN A 223 -0.19 20.38 2.75
CA GLN A 223 -0.10 18.96 2.43
C GLN A 223 0.42 18.11 3.60
N ARG A 224 1.34 18.65 4.40
CA ARG A 224 1.78 18.00 5.64
C ARG A 224 0.65 17.97 6.68
N ALA A 225 -0.10 19.05 6.80
CA ALA A 225 -1.24 19.13 7.71
C ALA A 225 -2.36 18.15 7.32
N LEU A 226 -2.72 18.06 6.03
CA LEU A 226 -3.70 17.10 5.51
C LEU A 226 -3.26 15.65 5.78
N THR A 227 -1.98 15.35 5.55
CA THR A 227 -1.42 14.02 5.83
C THR A 227 -1.48 13.70 7.32
N GLY A 228 -1.05 14.62 8.18
CA GLY A 228 -1.10 14.47 9.63
C GLY A 228 -2.52 14.34 10.17
N LEU A 229 -3.46 15.14 9.64
CA LEU A 229 -4.87 15.07 10.00
C LEU A 229 -5.47 13.70 9.65
N LEU A 230 -5.24 13.20 8.43
CA LEU A 230 -5.77 11.92 7.99
C LEU A 230 -5.22 10.75 8.81
N LEU A 231 -3.92 10.77 9.12
CA LEU A 231 -3.29 9.80 10.02
C LEU A 231 -3.90 9.87 11.43
N THR A 232 -4.12 11.07 11.95
CA THR A 232 -4.72 11.27 13.29
C THR A 232 -6.15 10.73 13.34
N LEU A 233 -6.99 11.06 12.35
CA LEU A 233 -8.37 10.59 12.28
C LEU A 233 -8.45 9.07 12.09
N ASN A 234 -7.51 8.46 11.34
CA ASN A 234 -7.42 7.01 11.21
C ASN A 234 -6.95 6.32 12.52
N THR A 235 -6.11 6.99 13.29
CA THR A 235 -5.62 6.47 14.58
C THR A 235 -6.69 6.54 15.67
N TYR A 236 -7.58 7.55 15.61
CA TYR A 236 -8.59 7.84 16.63
C TYR A 236 -10.00 8.03 16.03
N PRO A 237 -10.54 7.04 15.27
CA PRO A 237 -11.79 7.21 14.52
C PRO A 237 -13.00 7.44 15.43
N GLU A 238 -13.12 6.71 16.55
CA GLU A 238 -14.25 6.85 17.48
C GLU A 238 -14.12 8.09 18.37
N ARG A 239 -12.89 8.38 18.83
CA ARG A 239 -12.64 9.54 19.68
C ARG A 239 -12.91 10.86 18.96
N SER A 240 -12.57 10.96 17.69
CA SER A 240 -12.78 12.18 16.89
C SER A 240 -14.24 12.58 16.80
N GLN A 241 -15.17 11.62 16.87
CA GLN A 241 -16.63 11.87 16.85
C GLN A 241 -17.15 12.57 18.11
N LEU A 242 -16.38 12.53 19.21
CA LEU A 242 -16.79 13.18 20.45
C LEU A 242 -16.74 14.73 20.35
N TYR A 243 -16.14 15.25 19.27
CA TYR A 243 -15.93 16.69 19.08
C TYR A 243 -16.71 17.21 17.87
N PRO A 244 -17.96 17.69 18.06
CA PRO A 244 -18.79 18.19 16.96
C PRO A 244 -18.17 19.34 16.16
N GLU A 245 -17.29 20.13 16.79
CA GLU A 245 -16.57 21.22 16.14
C GLU A 245 -15.64 20.75 15.01
N LEU A 246 -15.07 19.54 15.10
CA LEU A 246 -14.29 18.96 14.00
C LEU A 246 -15.17 18.73 12.77
N ALA A 247 -16.37 18.16 12.96
CA ALA A 247 -17.30 17.92 11.86
C ALA A 247 -17.72 19.22 11.16
N VAL A 248 -18.02 20.25 11.94
CA VAL A 248 -18.42 21.57 11.41
C VAL A 248 -17.28 22.18 10.59
N ARG A 249 -16.07 22.22 11.14
CA ARG A 249 -14.92 22.83 10.45
C ARG A 249 -14.51 22.03 9.21
N LEU A 250 -14.56 20.70 9.25
CA LEU A 250 -14.33 19.86 8.09
C LEU A 250 -15.35 20.12 6.97
N SER A 251 -16.63 20.27 7.32
CA SER A 251 -17.67 20.58 6.35
C SER A 251 -17.46 21.97 5.71
N LEU A 252 -17.03 22.96 6.48
CA LEU A 252 -16.70 24.29 5.96
C LEU A 252 -15.50 24.24 5.00
N LEU A 253 -14.47 23.46 5.30
CA LEU A 253 -13.31 23.29 4.42
C LEU A 253 -13.64 22.52 3.13
N ASP A 254 -14.67 21.66 3.13
CA ASP A 254 -15.09 20.90 1.93
C ASP A 254 -16.23 21.58 1.14
N GLU A 255 -16.57 22.85 1.40
CA GLU A 255 -17.66 23.55 0.68
C GLU A 255 -17.52 23.47 -0.85
N ASN A 256 -16.31 23.50 -1.37
CA ASN A 256 -16.00 23.36 -2.80
C ASN A 256 -15.72 21.90 -3.23
N GLY A 257 -15.78 20.93 -2.33
CA GLY A 257 -15.49 19.52 -2.58
C GLY A 257 -14.01 19.20 -2.84
N GLN A 258 -13.11 20.14 -2.60
CA GLN A 258 -11.66 19.96 -2.85
C GLN A 258 -10.99 19.17 -1.73
N LEU A 259 -11.39 19.41 -0.47
CA LEU A 259 -10.83 18.66 0.68
C LEU A 259 -11.03 17.15 0.51
N GLY A 260 -12.22 16.73 0.08
CA GLY A 260 -12.50 15.30 -0.17
C GLY A 260 -11.57 14.70 -1.22
N LYS A 261 -11.28 15.41 -2.29
CA LYS A 261 -10.33 14.97 -3.33
C LYS A 261 -8.90 14.87 -2.81
N ASP A 262 -8.45 15.86 -2.04
CA ASP A 262 -7.12 15.90 -1.46
C ASP A 262 -6.93 14.79 -0.40
N LEU A 263 -7.90 14.60 0.50
CA LEU A 263 -7.87 13.51 1.47
C LEU A 263 -7.87 12.13 0.81
N ASN A 264 -8.67 11.96 -0.24
CA ASN A 264 -8.70 10.70 -1.00
C ASN A 264 -7.35 10.42 -1.68
N ARG A 265 -6.75 11.43 -2.31
CA ARG A 265 -5.42 11.32 -2.93
C ARG A 265 -4.36 10.94 -1.90
N ILE A 266 -4.31 11.65 -0.76
CA ILE A 266 -3.38 11.34 0.33
C ILE A 266 -3.66 9.95 0.91
N GLY A 267 -4.93 9.56 1.04
CA GLY A 267 -5.31 8.22 1.46
C GLY A 267 -4.76 7.13 0.55
N LEU A 268 -4.85 7.31 -0.77
CA LEU A 268 -4.27 6.39 -1.76
C LEU A 268 -2.74 6.35 -1.67
N GLN A 269 -2.08 7.48 -1.45
CA GLN A 269 -0.62 7.54 -1.24
C GLN A 269 -0.19 6.81 0.04
N LEU A 270 -0.96 6.92 1.12
CA LEU A 270 -0.72 6.17 2.35
C LEU A 270 -0.93 4.66 2.16
N LEU A 271 -1.97 4.24 1.43
CA LEU A 271 -2.15 2.84 1.05
C LEU A 271 -0.98 2.34 0.18
N GLN A 272 -0.52 3.14 -0.79
CA GLN A 272 0.63 2.79 -1.62
C GLN A 272 1.91 2.64 -0.79
N SER A 273 2.11 3.45 0.26
CA SER A 273 3.27 3.34 1.14
C SER A 273 3.30 2.02 1.92
N GLN A 274 2.16 1.42 2.22
CA GLN A 274 2.09 0.09 2.86
C GLN A 274 2.60 -1.03 1.94
N GLU A 275 2.57 -0.84 0.62
CA GLU A 275 3.12 -1.77 -0.37
C GLU A 275 4.65 -1.66 -0.55
N THR A 276 5.30 -0.65 0.10
CA THR A 276 6.73 -0.36 -0.08
C THR A 276 7.63 -1.57 0.17
N GLU A 277 7.35 -2.41 1.18
CA GLU A 277 8.16 -3.59 1.47
C GLU A 277 8.10 -4.65 0.37
N LYS A 278 6.92 -4.86 -0.24
CA LYS A 278 6.75 -5.77 -1.39
C LYS A 278 7.48 -5.22 -2.62
N ILE A 279 7.35 -3.92 -2.86
CA ILE A 279 7.99 -3.22 -3.98
C ILE A 279 9.51 -3.27 -3.82
N ASP A 280 10.04 -2.96 -2.63
CA ASP A 280 11.47 -3.00 -2.33
C ASP A 280 12.05 -4.41 -2.50
N LYS A 281 11.32 -5.44 -2.10
CA LYS A 281 11.70 -6.84 -2.33
C LYS A 281 11.76 -7.15 -3.83
N LYS A 282 10.74 -6.77 -4.60
CA LYS A 282 10.70 -6.96 -6.06
C LYS A 282 11.83 -6.22 -6.76
N MET A 283 12.10 -4.97 -6.34
CA MET A 283 13.23 -4.18 -6.85
C MET A 283 14.56 -4.91 -6.65
N ARG A 284 14.83 -5.42 -5.44
CA ARG A 284 16.10 -6.09 -5.11
C ARG A 284 16.28 -7.46 -5.73
N GLU A 285 15.20 -8.26 -5.75
CA GLU A 285 15.29 -9.67 -6.17
C GLU A 285 15.11 -9.85 -7.68
N GLU A 286 14.33 -9.01 -8.34
CA GLU A 286 13.97 -9.16 -9.74
C GLU A 286 14.52 -8.05 -10.65
N ILE A 287 14.22 -6.78 -10.34
CA ILE A 287 14.46 -5.67 -11.27
C ILE A 287 15.94 -5.29 -11.33
N ILE A 288 16.57 -5.01 -10.18
CA ILE A 288 17.99 -4.59 -10.13
C ILE A 288 18.94 -5.66 -10.67
N PRO A 289 18.82 -6.97 -10.32
CA PRO A 289 19.69 -8.00 -10.86
C PRO A 289 19.58 -8.16 -12.37
N GLU A 290 18.37 -8.01 -12.93
CA GLU A 290 18.17 -8.07 -14.39
C GLU A 290 18.73 -6.85 -15.10
N MET A 291 18.56 -5.65 -14.54
CA MET A 291 19.20 -4.44 -15.07
C MET A 291 20.73 -4.60 -15.11
N ILE A 292 21.34 -5.11 -14.04
CA ILE A 292 22.80 -5.32 -13.97
C ILE A 292 23.25 -6.39 -15.00
N LYS A 293 22.51 -7.49 -15.15
CA LYS A 293 22.82 -8.55 -16.14
C LYS A 293 22.74 -8.06 -17.57
N ASN A 294 21.87 -7.10 -17.84
CA ASN A 294 21.58 -6.62 -19.19
C ASN A 294 22.42 -5.40 -19.61
N VAL A 295 22.99 -4.65 -18.66
CA VAL A 295 23.97 -3.58 -18.96
C VAL A 295 25.17 -4.12 -19.74
N SER A 296 25.56 -5.37 -19.52
CA SER A 296 26.62 -6.05 -20.29
C SER A 296 26.18 -6.54 -21.69
N LYS A 297 24.89 -6.63 -21.98
CA LYS A 297 24.32 -7.16 -23.23
C LYS A 297 23.80 -6.08 -24.19
N ILE A 298 23.70 -4.83 -23.76
CA ILE A 298 23.14 -3.72 -24.57
C ILE A 298 23.98 -3.41 -25.84
N LYS A 299 25.14 -4.02 -26.02
CA LYS A 299 25.99 -3.82 -27.21
C LYS A 299 25.68 -4.71 -28.41
N GLY A 300 24.66 -5.54 -28.39
CA GLY A 300 24.32 -6.32 -29.58
C GLY A 300 23.24 -7.38 -29.41
N MET A 301 21.98 -7.03 -29.38
CA MET A 301 20.94 -8.05 -29.56
C MET A 301 19.65 -7.50 -30.18
N LYS A 302 19.28 -8.14 -31.31
CA LYS A 302 17.94 -8.05 -31.90
C LYS A 302 17.01 -8.97 -31.09
N LEU A 303 15.80 -8.45 -30.83
CA LEU A 303 14.74 -9.15 -30.08
C LEU A 303 14.31 -10.45 -30.77
N GLY A 304 14.33 -11.55 -30.01
CA GLY A 304 13.58 -12.77 -30.27
C GLY A 304 12.46 -12.88 -29.25
N LEU A 305 11.23 -12.89 -29.74
CA LEU A 305 10.02 -13.04 -28.93
C LEU A 305 9.77 -14.51 -28.63
N GLU A 306 9.73 -14.90 -27.37
CA GLU A 306 9.08 -16.13 -26.92
C GLU A 306 7.87 -15.75 -26.07
N GLU A 307 6.68 -16.03 -26.61
CA GLU A 307 5.40 -15.88 -25.93
C GLU A 307 5.16 -17.04 -24.98
N THR A 308 5.10 -16.77 -23.68
CA THR A 308 4.47 -17.68 -22.72
C THR A 308 2.99 -17.29 -22.60
N ALA A 309 2.14 -18.09 -23.25
CA ALA A 309 0.71 -17.93 -23.22
C ALA A 309 0.16 -18.45 -21.89
N ASP A 310 -0.33 -17.58 -21.05
CA ASP A 310 -1.47 -17.75 -20.12
C ASP A 310 -1.64 -16.60 -19.09
N GLU A 311 -0.80 -15.56 -19.15
CA GLU A 311 -0.94 -14.39 -18.25
C GLU A 311 -1.95 -13.33 -18.73
N ASN A 312 -2.57 -13.51 -19.89
CA ASN A 312 -3.43 -12.50 -20.53
C ASN A 312 -4.93 -12.83 -20.51
N ASP A 313 -5.49 -13.25 -19.38
CA ASP A 313 -6.95 -13.30 -19.20
C ASP A 313 -7.51 -11.97 -18.65
N ARG A 314 -6.93 -10.85 -19.08
CA ARG A 314 -7.37 -9.50 -18.69
C ARG A 314 -8.51 -9.02 -19.59
N ASN A 315 -9.43 -8.26 -18.97
CA ASN A 315 -10.50 -7.62 -19.72
C ASN A 315 -9.88 -6.59 -20.70
N PRO A 316 -10.18 -6.65 -22.03
CA PRO A 316 -9.64 -5.72 -23.00
C PRO A 316 -9.92 -4.24 -22.69
N ASP A 317 -11.03 -3.93 -22.04
CA ASP A 317 -11.39 -2.58 -21.61
C ASP A 317 -10.50 -2.05 -20.48
N TRP A 318 -9.80 -2.94 -19.76
CA TRP A 318 -8.85 -2.59 -18.70
C TRP A 318 -7.42 -2.47 -19.24
N GLU A 319 -7.15 -2.94 -20.47
CA GLU A 319 -5.82 -2.95 -21.09
C GLU A 319 -5.27 -1.57 -21.46
N GLN A 320 -6.10 -0.54 -21.54
CA GLN A 320 -5.59 0.83 -21.77
C GLN A 320 -4.68 1.32 -20.61
N ALA A 321 -4.62 0.57 -19.51
CA ALA A 321 -3.75 0.84 -18.36
C ALA A 321 -2.50 -0.05 -18.28
N PHE A 322 -2.35 -1.10 -19.14
CA PHE A 322 -1.29 -2.10 -18.99
C PHE A 322 -0.80 -2.62 -20.36
N GLU A 323 0.15 -1.95 -21.01
CA GLU A 323 0.85 -2.48 -22.19
C GLU A 323 2.15 -3.23 -21.83
N LYS A 324 2.48 -4.20 -22.65
CA LYS A 324 3.31 -5.41 -22.49
C LYS A 324 4.83 -5.27 -22.35
N SER A 325 5.37 -6.31 -21.79
CA SER A 325 6.64 -6.71 -21.22
C SER A 325 7.87 -6.98 -22.11
N GLY A 326 9.03 -6.57 -21.61
CA GLY A 326 10.42 -6.72 -22.06
C GLY A 326 11.35 -5.92 -21.13
N LEU A 327 12.66 -5.79 -21.38
CA LEU A 327 13.55 -4.97 -20.53
C LEU A 327 13.11 -3.49 -20.50
N GLY A 328 12.58 -2.99 -21.61
CA GLY A 328 11.91 -1.71 -21.70
C GLY A 328 10.71 -1.59 -20.77
N ASP A 329 10.08 -2.71 -20.41
CA ASP A 329 8.88 -2.74 -19.55
C ASP A 329 9.22 -2.77 -18.07
N LYS A 330 10.33 -3.36 -17.64
CA LYS A 330 10.75 -3.26 -16.22
C LYS A 330 11.19 -1.83 -15.88
N ILE A 331 11.80 -1.13 -16.83
CA ILE A 331 12.07 0.31 -16.68
C ILE A 331 10.75 1.09 -16.71
N ARG A 332 9.82 0.71 -17.59
CA ARG A 332 8.48 1.31 -17.64
C ARG A 332 7.70 1.00 -16.37
N GLU A 333 7.69 -0.25 -15.88
CA GLU A 333 7.10 -0.65 -14.62
C GLU A 333 7.68 0.13 -13.43
N MET A 334 9.00 0.32 -13.38
CA MET A 334 9.66 1.15 -12.37
C MET A 334 9.18 2.60 -12.46
N ASN A 335 9.11 3.17 -13.67
CA ASN A 335 8.62 4.52 -13.88
C ASN A 335 7.13 4.64 -13.54
N GLU A 336 6.32 3.65 -13.85
CA GLU A 336 4.90 3.60 -13.50
C GLU A 336 4.71 3.54 -11.99
N LEU A 337 5.44 2.66 -11.28
CA LEU A 337 5.44 2.60 -9.82
C LEU A 337 5.84 3.95 -9.21
N GLN A 338 6.84 4.61 -9.78
CA GLN A 338 7.29 5.92 -9.34
C GLN A 338 6.23 7.00 -9.59
N MET A 339 5.58 6.99 -10.75
CA MET A 339 4.49 7.90 -11.09
C MET A 339 3.24 7.66 -10.23
N GLU A 340 2.98 6.42 -9.82
CA GLU A 340 1.96 6.06 -8.83
C GLU A 340 2.32 6.50 -7.40
N GLY A 341 3.53 7.03 -7.18
CA GLY A 341 3.98 7.50 -5.88
C GLY A 341 4.59 6.41 -4.99
N ALA A 342 5.01 5.27 -5.54
CA ALA A 342 5.70 4.23 -4.79
C ALA A 342 7.12 4.65 -4.37
N ASP A 343 7.56 4.20 -3.19
CA ASP A 343 8.92 4.43 -2.72
C ASP A 343 9.89 3.37 -3.25
N ILE A 344 10.44 3.62 -4.42
CA ILE A 344 11.41 2.72 -5.07
C ILE A 344 12.84 2.90 -4.59
N TYR A 345 13.14 3.97 -3.82
CA TYR A 345 14.49 4.32 -3.38
C TYR A 345 14.77 3.98 -1.91
N MET A 346 13.84 3.37 -1.19
CA MET A 346 13.98 3.11 0.25
C MET A 346 15.28 2.39 0.60
N SER A 347 15.59 1.29 -0.09
CA SER A 347 16.80 0.50 0.18
C SER A 347 18.10 1.22 -0.20
N THR A 348 18.06 2.06 -1.23
CA THR A 348 19.22 2.79 -1.72
C THR A 348 19.81 3.72 -0.64
N PHE A 349 18.93 4.39 0.12
CA PHE A 349 19.34 5.37 1.13
C PHE A 349 19.27 4.85 2.58
N ALA A 350 18.81 3.61 2.80
CA ALA A 350 18.61 3.07 4.16
C ALA A 350 19.87 3.11 5.03
N GLN A 351 21.04 2.75 4.47
CA GLN A 351 22.29 2.73 5.21
C GLN A 351 22.75 4.14 5.64
N LEU A 352 22.45 5.17 4.86
CA LEU A 352 22.83 6.55 5.14
C LEU A 352 22.01 7.17 6.27
N LYS A 353 20.87 6.55 6.62
CA LYS A 353 19.99 6.98 7.72
C LYS A 353 20.57 6.68 9.12
N SER A 354 21.65 5.92 9.23
CA SER A 354 22.37 5.69 10.48
C SER A 354 23.35 6.81 10.85
N GLY A 355 23.57 7.81 9.98
CA GLY A 355 24.48 8.90 10.18
C GLY A 355 24.07 9.88 11.30
N PRO A 356 25.01 10.71 11.81
CA PRO A 356 24.79 11.63 12.95
C PRO A 356 23.64 12.61 12.72
N PHE A 357 23.38 13.02 11.48
CA PHE A 357 22.28 13.91 11.11
C PHE A 357 20.93 13.32 11.54
N PHE A 358 20.68 12.06 11.23
CA PHE A 358 19.44 11.35 11.58
C PHE A 358 19.42 10.85 13.04
N GLY A 359 20.50 11.01 13.78
CA GLY A 359 20.54 10.87 15.24
C GLY A 359 19.68 11.92 15.96
N GLN A 360 19.45 13.05 15.31
CA GLN A 360 18.51 14.08 15.76
C GLN A 360 17.15 13.86 15.09
N LEU A 361 16.11 13.53 15.88
CA LEU A 361 14.84 13.03 15.37
C LEU A 361 14.07 14.04 14.50
N HIS A 362 14.16 15.35 14.77
CA HIS A 362 13.50 16.37 13.95
C HIS A 362 14.02 16.41 12.52
N ASN A 363 15.28 15.98 12.27
CA ASN A 363 15.89 15.96 10.95
C ASN A 363 15.25 14.95 9.99
N TRP A 364 14.54 13.94 10.50
CA TRP A 364 13.77 13.03 9.66
C TRP A 364 12.60 13.72 8.96
N PHE A 365 12.09 14.79 9.55
CA PHE A 365 10.92 15.54 9.07
C PHE A 365 11.30 16.93 8.54
N TYR A 366 12.57 17.31 8.61
CA TYR A 366 13.03 18.61 8.17
C TYR A 366 12.85 18.73 6.65
N PRO A 367 12.02 19.67 6.14
CA PRO A 367 11.94 19.89 4.71
C PRO A 367 13.30 20.22 4.15
N PHE A 368 13.60 19.79 2.94
CA PHE A 368 14.95 20.03 2.39
C PHE A 368 15.23 21.51 2.25
N ASP A 369 16.28 21.97 2.92
CA ASP A 369 16.75 23.35 2.94
C ASP A 369 18.22 23.42 2.58
N GLN A 370 18.54 24.13 1.50
CA GLN A 370 19.91 24.36 1.07
C GLN A 370 20.71 25.24 2.05
N LEU A 371 20.02 26.01 2.90
CA LEU A 371 20.63 26.81 3.97
C LEU A 371 20.96 25.99 5.21
N HIS A 372 20.51 24.76 5.32
CA HIS A 372 20.83 23.92 6.48
C HIS A 372 22.35 23.74 6.59
N SER A 373 22.94 24.01 7.79
CA SER A 373 24.39 24.06 8.01
C SER A 373 25.11 22.77 7.56
N SER A 374 24.43 21.61 7.66
CA SER A 374 24.99 20.32 7.25
C SER A 374 25.23 20.18 5.74
N VAL A 375 24.56 20.95 4.90
CA VAL A 375 24.64 20.88 3.43
C VAL A 375 24.97 22.20 2.75
N ALA A 376 24.88 23.33 3.45
CA ALA A 376 25.07 24.68 2.91
C ALA A 376 26.41 24.86 2.14
N ASN A 377 27.45 24.17 2.57
CA ASN A 377 28.78 24.22 1.90
C ASN A 377 28.76 23.67 0.46
N LEU A 378 27.78 22.86 0.10
CA LEU A 378 27.64 22.33 -1.26
C LEU A 378 27.04 23.36 -2.24
N PHE A 379 26.39 24.41 -1.72
CA PHE A 379 25.63 25.40 -2.50
C PHE A 379 26.26 26.79 -2.48
N GLY A 380 27.55 26.90 -2.06
CA GLY A 380 28.28 28.17 -2.00
C GLY A 380 28.63 28.74 -3.40
N PRO A 381 28.94 30.06 -3.49
CA PRO A 381 29.16 30.77 -4.77
C PRO A 381 30.39 30.34 -5.57
N SER A 382 31.26 29.52 -5.00
CA SER A 382 32.54 29.06 -5.63
C SER A 382 32.44 27.74 -6.39
N THR A 383 31.28 27.13 -6.49
CA THR A 383 31.05 25.83 -7.13
C THR A 383 30.36 26.02 -8.48
N SER A 384 31.16 25.93 -9.57
CA SER A 384 30.70 26.05 -10.96
C SER A 384 30.07 24.76 -11.48
N GLY A 385 29.12 24.86 -12.40
CA GLY A 385 28.61 23.75 -13.28
C GLY A 385 28.00 22.53 -12.59
N ASP A 386 28.72 21.89 -11.69
CA ASP A 386 28.30 20.66 -10.98
C ASP A 386 27.07 20.89 -10.09
N ASN A 387 26.87 22.10 -9.60
CA ASN A 387 25.73 22.44 -8.76
C ASN A 387 24.40 22.52 -9.53
N VAL A 388 24.45 22.79 -10.83
CA VAL A 388 23.22 22.90 -11.64
C VAL A 388 22.55 21.53 -11.72
N VAL A 389 23.33 20.47 -12.00
CA VAL A 389 22.78 19.10 -12.11
C VAL A 389 22.30 18.60 -10.75
N LEU A 390 23.08 18.82 -9.68
CA LEU A 390 22.65 18.46 -8.34
C LEU A 390 21.34 19.18 -7.96
N ASN A 391 21.23 20.46 -8.24
CA ASN A 391 20.01 21.24 -8.00
C ASN A 391 18.81 20.69 -8.79
N MET A 392 19.00 20.32 -10.06
CA MET A 392 17.95 19.72 -10.88
C MET A 392 17.47 18.37 -10.29
N VAL A 393 18.40 17.51 -9.88
CA VAL A 393 18.07 16.22 -9.25
C VAL A 393 17.32 16.44 -7.93
N LEU A 394 17.75 17.39 -7.09
CA LEU A 394 17.09 17.71 -5.83
C LEU A 394 15.69 18.35 -6.04
N GLN A 395 15.50 19.07 -7.16
CA GLN A 395 14.23 19.70 -7.52
C GLN A 395 13.31 18.77 -8.33
N SER A 396 13.77 17.59 -8.74
CA SER A 396 12.98 16.67 -9.58
C SER A 396 11.70 16.12 -8.93
N GLY A 397 11.56 16.24 -7.60
CA GLY A 397 10.42 15.69 -6.88
C GLY A 397 10.51 14.17 -6.60
N PHE A 398 11.49 13.45 -7.15
CA PHE A 398 11.64 12.00 -7.03
C PHE A 398 12.07 11.54 -5.63
N PHE A 399 12.84 12.35 -4.92
CA PHE A 399 13.37 12.01 -3.61
C PHE A 399 12.57 12.69 -2.51
N CYS A 400 12.29 11.97 -1.43
CA CYS A 400 11.77 12.59 -0.21
C CYS A 400 12.84 13.48 0.45
N ASN A 401 12.43 14.35 1.37
CA ASN A 401 13.33 15.34 1.94
C ASN A 401 14.53 14.72 2.66
N SER A 402 14.31 13.64 3.42
CA SER A 402 15.37 12.93 4.11
C SER A 402 16.39 12.29 3.15
N ASP A 403 15.98 11.88 1.94
CA ASP A 403 16.90 11.35 0.93
C ASP A 403 17.69 12.43 0.23
N LYS A 404 17.09 13.61 0.01
CA LYS A 404 17.83 14.77 -0.51
C LYS A 404 19.02 15.11 0.38
N TYR A 405 18.84 15.09 1.72
CA TYR A 405 19.97 15.24 2.66
C TYR A 405 20.98 14.10 2.52
N SER A 406 20.52 12.84 2.44
CA SER A 406 21.41 11.68 2.28
C SER A 406 22.23 11.76 0.99
N LEU A 407 21.61 12.18 -0.11
CA LEU A 407 22.28 12.40 -1.39
C LEU A 407 23.36 13.50 -1.25
N CYS A 408 23.06 14.62 -0.62
CA CYS A 408 24.02 15.69 -0.36
C CYS A 408 25.20 15.19 0.47
N PHE A 409 25.00 14.39 1.51
CA PHE A 409 26.07 13.81 2.31
C PHE A 409 26.96 12.88 1.50
N THR A 410 26.37 12.06 0.63
CA THR A 410 27.12 11.20 -0.29
C THR A 410 27.99 12.03 -1.24
N MET A 411 27.39 13.07 -1.83
CA MET A 411 28.11 13.97 -2.73
C MET A 411 29.25 14.72 -2.02
N ALA A 412 29.08 15.14 -0.77
CA ALA A 412 30.09 15.81 0.00
C ALA A 412 31.35 14.93 0.29
N GLN A 413 31.15 13.61 0.39
CA GLN A 413 32.23 12.64 0.66
C GLN A 413 33.03 12.23 -0.59
N LEU A 414 32.47 12.44 -1.80
CA LEU A 414 33.14 12.05 -3.04
C LEU A 414 34.17 13.09 -3.50
N PRO A 415 35.33 12.66 -4.04
CA PRO A 415 36.25 13.54 -4.74
C PRO A 415 35.59 14.22 -5.95
N GLN A 416 35.99 15.44 -6.29
CA GLN A 416 35.34 16.22 -7.37
C GLN A 416 35.29 15.49 -8.72
N SER A 417 36.36 14.73 -9.05
CA SER A 417 36.38 13.92 -10.27
C SER A 417 35.35 12.79 -10.30
N GLN A 418 35.04 12.21 -9.13
CA GLN A 418 34.03 11.16 -9.02
C GLN A 418 32.59 11.74 -8.98
N ARG A 419 32.43 12.93 -8.38
CA ARG A 419 31.15 13.66 -8.43
C ARG A 419 30.74 13.93 -9.87
N ASN A 420 31.66 14.45 -10.67
CA ASN A 420 31.43 14.72 -12.08
C ASN A 420 31.08 13.45 -12.86
N LEU A 421 31.77 12.33 -12.58
CA LEU A 421 31.50 11.06 -13.25
C LEU A 421 30.10 10.52 -12.89
N MET A 422 29.69 10.63 -11.64
CA MET A 422 28.38 10.17 -11.16
C MET A 422 27.25 11.05 -11.69
N LEU A 423 27.45 12.35 -11.79
CA LEU A 423 26.50 13.30 -12.36
C LEU A 423 26.42 13.22 -13.88
N HIS A 424 27.52 12.84 -14.58
CA HIS A 424 27.58 12.64 -16.01
C HIS A 424 27.17 11.24 -16.49
N GLN A 425 26.98 10.28 -15.58
CA GLN A 425 26.41 8.96 -15.89
C GLN A 425 24.87 9.00 -16.07
N LEU A 426 24.21 10.04 -15.60
CA LEU A 426 22.95 10.50 -16.17
C LEU A 426 23.31 11.00 -17.59
N THR A 427 22.92 10.29 -18.61
CA THR A 427 23.45 10.42 -19.99
C THR A 427 23.60 11.87 -20.47
N PRO A 428 24.68 12.23 -21.19
CA PRO A 428 24.89 13.60 -21.70
C PRO A 428 23.75 14.10 -22.61
N GLN A 429 22.98 13.19 -23.23
CA GLN A 429 21.78 13.53 -24.03
C GLN A 429 20.58 13.88 -23.16
N GLU A 430 20.31 13.10 -22.10
CA GLU A 430 19.26 13.43 -21.12
C GLU A 430 19.57 14.73 -20.36
N LEU A 431 20.85 15.01 -20.09
CA LEU A 431 21.29 16.24 -19.46
C LEU A 431 21.20 17.47 -20.41
N ASN A 432 21.51 17.33 -21.70
CA ASN A 432 21.36 18.43 -22.65
C ASN A 432 19.88 18.70 -22.96
N ASP A 433 19.05 17.67 -23.04
CA ASP A 433 17.59 17.80 -23.18
C ASP A 433 16.96 18.39 -21.89
N MET A 434 17.57 18.14 -20.70
CA MET A 434 17.17 18.73 -19.42
C MET A 434 17.74 20.16 -19.20
N MET A 435 18.77 20.57 -19.92
CA MET A 435 19.38 21.92 -19.79
C MET A 435 18.61 23.02 -20.53
N ASP A 436 17.62 22.70 -21.34
CA ASP A 436 16.71 23.71 -21.85
C ASP A 436 15.90 24.33 -20.70
N ASN A 437 15.96 25.67 -20.60
CA ASN A 437 15.32 26.42 -19.50
C ASN A 437 13.82 26.14 -19.28
N GLU A 438 13.13 25.59 -20.27
CA GLU A 438 11.73 25.17 -20.19
C GLU A 438 11.54 23.88 -19.38
N GLN A 439 12.45 22.91 -19.52
CA GLN A 439 12.36 21.63 -18.79
C GLN A 439 12.71 21.79 -17.30
N ALA A 440 13.72 22.61 -16.97
CA ALA A 440 14.02 22.95 -15.58
C ALA A 440 12.85 23.64 -14.88
N LYS A 441 12.13 24.54 -15.60
CA LYS A 441 10.88 25.13 -15.09
C LYS A 441 9.78 24.09 -14.89
N THR A 442 9.65 23.14 -15.82
CA THR A 442 8.65 22.07 -15.76
C THR A 442 8.92 21.13 -14.56
N LEU A 443 10.19 20.76 -14.30
CA LEU A 443 10.59 19.95 -13.14
C LEU A 443 10.34 20.67 -11.82
N LYS A 444 10.63 21.97 -11.75
CA LYS A 444 10.32 22.77 -10.56
C LYS A 444 8.81 22.86 -10.31
N GLN A 445 8.03 23.14 -11.35
CA GLN A 445 6.57 23.15 -11.27
C GLN A 445 6.01 21.77 -10.84
N TYR A 446 6.63 20.68 -11.31
CA TYR A 446 6.25 19.33 -10.90
C TYR A 446 6.53 19.11 -9.40
N SER A 447 7.69 19.48 -8.89
CA SER A 447 8.05 19.29 -7.48
C SER A 447 7.20 20.14 -6.50
N GLU A 448 6.62 21.24 -6.99
CA GLU A 448 5.73 22.12 -6.22
C GLU A 448 4.27 21.65 -6.21
N ARG A 449 3.93 20.59 -6.95
CA ARG A 449 2.57 20.03 -6.97
C ARG A 449 2.20 19.43 -5.62
N PRO A 450 0.96 19.65 -5.16
CA PRO A 450 0.47 19.12 -3.89
C PRO A 450 0.67 17.61 -3.72
N GLU A 451 0.46 16.85 -4.78
CA GLU A 451 0.62 15.39 -4.79
C GLU A 451 2.07 14.93 -4.59
N VAL A 452 3.04 15.68 -5.11
CA VAL A 452 4.46 15.38 -4.93
C VAL A 452 4.89 15.71 -3.49
N ILE A 453 4.46 16.87 -2.98
CA ILE A 453 4.79 17.32 -1.61
C ILE A 453 4.22 16.35 -0.57
N SER A 454 2.95 15.95 -0.70
CA SER A 454 2.33 14.98 0.22
C SER A 454 3.04 13.63 0.18
N ASN A 455 3.37 13.14 -1.03
CA ASN A 455 4.06 11.87 -1.20
C ASN A 455 5.47 11.87 -0.58
N GLN A 456 6.24 12.93 -0.81
CA GLN A 456 7.56 13.11 -0.17
C GLN A 456 7.47 13.05 1.36
N TYR A 457 6.46 13.72 1.94
CA TYR A 457 6.27 13.72 3.39
C TYR A 457 5.84 12.34 3.92
N ILE A 458 4.96 11.63 3.20
CA ILE A 458 4.56 10.26 3.54
C ILE A 458 5.78 9.33 3.52
N HIS A 459 6.67 9.45 2.53
CA HIS A 459 7.91 8.68 2.48
C HIS A 459 8.85 9.02 3.66
N ASP A 460 8.98 10.30 4.03
CA ASP A 460 9.78 10.69 5.21
C ASP A 460 9.21 10.08 6.50
N LEU A 461 7.86 10.12 6.69
CA LEU A 461 7.17 9.48 7.82
C LEU A 461 7.39 7.95 7.81
N TYR A 462 7.16 7.30 6.66
CA TYR A 462 7.32 5.85 6.54
C TYR A 462 8.75 5.40 6.88
N ARG A 463 9.76 6.11 6.34
CA ARG A 463 11.18 5.84 6.63
C ARG A 463 11.52 6.04 8.09
N PHE A 464 10.97 7.07 8.74
CA PHE A 464 11.16 7.27 10.17
C PHE A 464 10.70 6.04 10.96
N PHE A 465 9.48 5.58 10.75
CA PHE A 465 8.93 4.43 11.49
C PHE A 465 9.58 3.09 11.12
N LYS A 466 10.22 2.97 9.95
CA LYS A 466 10.90 1.74 9.53
C LYS A 466 12.40 1.73 9.80
N LEU A 467 13.09 2.86 9.69
CA LEU A 467 14.55 2.93 9.72
C LEU A 467 15.13 3.61 10.96
N CYS A 468 14.36 4.44 11.68
CA CYS A 468 14.85 5.09 12.89
C CYS A 468 15.26 4.05 13.92
N TYR A 469 16.45 4.22 14.52
CA TYR A 469 16.97 3.30 15.54
C TYR A 469 16.11 3.23 16.81
N ARG A 470 15.33 4.30 17.10
CA ARG A 470 14.37 4.39 18.22
C ARG A 470 12.91 4.06 17.81
N ARG A 471 12.64 3.58 16.59
CA ARG A 471 11.28 3.36 16.09
C ARG A 471 10.35 2.56 17.00
N ARG A 472 10.92 1.66 17.83
CA ARG A 472 10.14 0.82 18.78
C ARG A 472 9.54 1.61 19.95
N GLU A 473 10.04 2.84 20.19
CA GLU A 473 9.53 3.73 21.23
C GLU A 473 8.28 4.50 20.77
N PHE A 474 7.97 4.49 19.48
CA PHE A 474 6.89 5.27 18.88
C PHE A 474 5.78 4.37 18.35
N ARG A 475 4.54 4.85 18.44
CA ARG A 475 3.40 4.19 17.79
C ARG A 475 3.54 4.38 16.26
N ASP A 476 3.68 3.27 15.54
CA ASP A 476 3.80 3.27 14.07
C ASP A 476 2.40 3.28 13.42
N PRO A 477 1.98 4.38 12.80
CA PRO A 477 0.66 4.49 12.18
C PRO A 477 0.50 3.58 10.94
N PHE A 478 1.61 3.08 10.36
CA PHE A 478 1.59 2.19 9.20
C PHE A 478 1.39 0.71 9.57
N GLN A 479 1.41 0.35 10.86
CA GLN A 479 1.09 -1.00 11.32
C GLN A 479 -0.42 -1.24 11.45
N THR A 480 -1.21 -0.17 11.60
CA THR A 480 -2.67 -0.27 11.68
C THR A 480 -3.24 -0.29 10.26
N PRO A 481 -4.26 -1.13 9.97
CA PRO A 481 -4.94 -1.09 8.68
C PRO A 481 -5.45 0.33 8.39
N PHE A 482 -5.12 0.83 7.19
CA PHE A 482 -5.50 2.17 6.80
C PHE A 482 -6.84 2.15 6.05
N THR A 483 -7.92 2.44 6.78
CA THR A 483 -9.30 2.36 6.27
C THR A 483 -9.97 3.73 6.28
N PHE A 484 -9.30 4.74 5.73
CA PHE A 484 -9.71 6.16 5.79
C PHE A 484 -11.12 6.42 5.24
N HIS A 485 -11.56 5.64 4.25
CA HIS A 485 -12.92 5.70 3.69
C HIS A 485 -14.01 5.22 4.65
N ARG A 486 -13.63 4.60 5.79
CA ARG A 486 -14.56 4.13 6.84
C ARG A 486 -14.57 5.05 8.06
N ILE A 487 -13.73 6.09 8.11
CA ILE A 487 -13.70 7.02 9.22
C ILE A 487 -15.04 7.76 9.31
N PRO A 488 -15.82 7.61 10.41
CA PRO A 488 -17.18 8.13 10.48
C PRO A 488 -17.25 9.64 10.28
N LEU A 489 -16.26 10.37 10.81
CA LEU A 489 -16.18 11.83 10.70
C LEU A 489 -16.00 12.30 9.24
N LEU A 490 -15.36 11.51 8.40
CA LEU A 490 -15.11 11.81 6.99
C LEU A 490 -16.17 11.26 6.04
N LYS A 491 -17.19 10.55 6.56
CA LYS A 491 -18.20 9.89 5.73
C LYS A 491 -18.89 10.87 4.77
N GLY A 492 -19.30 12.05 5.24
CA GLY A 492 -19.95 13.06 4.40
C GLY A 492 -19.08 13.63 3.30
N ILE A 493 -17.76 13.55 3.46
CA ILE A 493 -16.75 14.12 2.56
C ILE A 493 -16.28 13.10 1.55
N LEU A 494 -16.00 11.85 2.00
CA LEU A 494 -15.39 10.79 1.21
C LEU A 494 -16.40 9.81 0.59
N ASP A 495 -17.65 9.76 1.08
CA ASP A 495 -18.68 8.87 0.56
C ASP A 495 -19.28 9.43 -0.74
N LYS A 496 -18.42 9.61 -1.75
CA LYS A 496 -18.76 10.05 -3.11
C LYS A 496 -18.36 8.94 -4.08
N PRO A 497 -19.18 8.63 -5.13
CA PRO A 497 -18.94 7.47 -5.97
C PRO A 497 -17.56 7.48 -6.65
N GLU A 498 -17.10 8.64 -7.13
CA GLU A 498 -15.81 8.75 -7.80
C GLU A 498 -14.64 8.47 -6.83
N LEU A 499 -14.75 8.94 -5.59
CA LEU A 499 -13.71 8.77 -4.56
C LEU A 499 -13.67 7.31 -4.10
N LEU A 500 -14.81 6.70 -3.80
CA LEU A 500 -14.89 5.29 -3.42
C LEU A 500 -14.43 4.37 -4.53
N LYS A 501 -14.81 4.66 -5.80
CA LYS A 501 -14.38 3.87 -6.96
C LYS A 501 -12.85 3.92 -7.11
N SER A 502 -12.22 5.07 -6.91
CA SER A 502 -10.76 5.19 -6.99
C SER A 502 -10.02 4.34 -5.95
N VAL A 503 -10.58 4.22 -4.73
CA VAL A 503 -10.03 3.36 -3.67
C VAL A 503 -10.26 1.88 -3.99
N ALA A 504 -11.45 1.52 -4.48
CA ALA A 504 -11.77 0.16 -4.90
C ALA A 504 -10.85 -0.29 -6.04
N ASP A 505 -10.65 0.56 -7.05
CA ASP A 505 -9.77 0.29 -8.19
C ASP A 505 -8.29 0.20 -7.77
N PHE A 506 -7.86 0.94 -6.74
CA PHE A 506 -6.54 0.77 -6.15
C PHE A 506 -6.38 -0.62 -5.54
N HIS A 507 -7.29 -1.05 -4.67
CA HIS A 507 -7.25 -2.39 -4.07
C HIS A 507 -7.33 -3.49 -5.13
N PHE A 508 -8.17 -3.32 -6.14
CA PHE A 508 -8.29 -4.25 -7.26
C PHE A 508 -6.96 -4.42 -8.01
N ARG A 509 -6.27 -3.32 -8.37
CA ARG A 509 -4.97 -3.35 -9.04
C ARG A 509 -3.86 -4.00 -8.19
N LYS A 510 -3.96 -3.87 -6.87
CA LYS A 510 -3.01 -4.49 -5.92
C LYS A 510 -3.43 -5.91 -5.50
N GLU A 511 -4.45 -6.49 -6.15
CA GLU A 511 -4.97 -7.84 -5.89
C GLU A 511 -5.53 -8.02 -4.47
N HIS A 512 -5.88 -6.93 -3.78
CA HIS A 512 -6.58 -6.94 -2.49
C HIS A 512 -8.09 -7.12 -2.75
N TYR A 513 -8.46 -8.32 -3.22
CA TYR A 513 -9.82 -8.59 -3.70
C TYR A 513 -10.91 -8.46 -2.63
N PRO A 514 -10.70 -8.85 -1.36
CA PRO A 514 -11.71 -8.67 -0.31
C PRO A 514 -12.04 -7.20 -0.06
N GLU A 515 -11.02 -6.33 0.03
CA GLU A 515 -11.16 -4.88 0.26
C GLU A 515 -11.82 -4.19 -0.96
N ALA A 516 -11.39 -4.57 -2.16
CA ALA A 516 -11.99 -4.07 -3.39
C ALA A 516 -13.47 -4.45 -3.48
N LEU A 517 -13.80 -5.71 -3.18
CA LEU A 517 -15.17 -6.23 -3.21
C LEU A 517 -16.09 -5.48 -2.25
N ASP A 518 -15.67 -5.25 -1.02
CA ASP A 518 -16.44 -4.49 -0.02
C ASP A 518 -16.84 -3.10 -0.56
N LEU A 519 -15.89 -2.40 -1.19
CA LEU A 519 -16.16 -1.08 -1.77
C LEU A 519 -17.03 -1.14 -3.02
N TYR A 520 -16.83 -2.12 -3.91
CA TYR A 520 -17.69 -2.30 -5.08
C TYR A 520 -19.12 -2.65 -4.67
N GLN A 521 -19.33 -3.51 -3.68
CA GLN A 521 -20.66 -3.83 -3.15
C GLN A 521 -21.33 -2.62 -2.51
N ARG A 522 -20.58 -1.79 -1.80
CA ARG A 522 -21.10 -0.53 -1.27
C ARG A 522 -21.51 0.43 -2.39
N LEU A 523 -20.72 0.54 -3.45
CA LEU A 523 -21.06 1.34 -4.63
C LEU A 523 -22.32 0.79 -5.32
N GLU A 524 -22.43 -0.55 -5.50
CA GLU A 524 -23.59 -1.20 -6.10
C GLU A 524 -24.88 -0.95 -5.32
N THR A 525 -24.82 -0.92 -4.00
CA THR A 525 -26.00 -0.73 -3.14
C THR A 525 -26.43 0.73 -3.02
N THR A 526 -25.52 1.67 -3.17
CA THR A 526 -25.75 3.10 -2.84
C THR A 526 -25.95 3.96 -4.08
N TYR A 527 -25.30 3.59 -5.19
CA TYR A 527 -25.23 4.41 -6.40
C TYR A 527 -25.69 3.64 -7.64
N GLU A 528 -25.82 4.34 -8.77
CA GLU A 528 -26.10 3.74 -10.06
C GLU A 528 -24.92 2.89 -10.52
N THR A 529 -25.21 1.66 -10.96
CA THR A 529 -24.22 0.62 -11.25
C THR A 529 -23.92 0.55 -12.73
N ASP A 530 -22.66 0.50 -13.10
CA ASP A 530 -22.20 0.25 -14.47
C ASP A 530 -21.69 -1.20 -14.68
N ALA A 531 -21.52 -1.60 -15.94
CA ALA A 531 -21.05 -2.95 -16.27
C ALA A 531 -19.59 -3.20 -15.80
N ASP A 532 -18.73 -2.19 -15.82
CA ASP A 532 -17.33 -2.28 -15.37
C ASP A 532 -17.24 -2.61 -13.88
N LEU A 533 -18.04 -1.93 -13.05
CA LEU A 533 -18.10 -2.19 -11.61
C LEU A 533 -18.54 -3.63 -11.32
N LEU A 534 -19.60 -4.11 -12.01
CA LEU A 534 -20.09 -5.48 -11.85
C LEU A 534 -19.10 -6.54 -12.33
N GLN A 535 -18.37 -6.26 -13.42
CA GLN A 535 -17.31 -7.13 -13.93
C GLN A 535 -16.17 -7.26 -12.91
N LYS A 536 -15.72 -6.13 -12.33
CA LYS A 536 -14.67 -6.12 -11.28
C LYS A 536 -15.15 -6.81 -10.01
N SER A 537 -16.40 -6.56 -9.59
CA SER A 537 -17.02 -7.23 -8.45
C SER A 537 -17.08 -8.75 -8.66
N GLY A 538 -17.54 -9.18 -9.84
CA GLY A 538 -17.57 -10.59 -10.24
C GLY A 538 -16.17 -11.23 -10.25
N TYR A 539 -15.16 -10.49 -10.72
CA TYR A 539 -13.78 -10.98 -10.75
C TYR A 539 -13.20 -11.14 -9.34
N CYS A 540 -13.43 -10.18 -8.43
CA CYS A 540 -13.06 -10.32 -7.02
C CYS A 540 -13.71 -11.57 -6.40
N LEU A 541 -15.01 -11.77 -6.60
CA LEU A 541 -15.74 -12.93 -6.11
C LEU A 541 -15.20 -14.25 -6.67
N GLN A 542 -14.83 -14.27 -7.95
CA GLN A 542 -14.23 -15.43 -8.60
C GLN A 542 -12.84 -15.76 -7.99
N LYS A 543 -12.01 -14.76 -7.72
CA LYS A 543 -10.70 -14.94 -7.05
C LYS A 543 -10.86 -15.46 -5.62
N GLU A 544 -11.87 -15.00 -4.91
CA GLU A 544 -12.29 -15.50 -3.59
C GLU A 544 -13.00 -16.87 -3.63
N ARG A 545 -13.11 -17.51 -4.82
CA ARG A 545 -13.79 -18.79 -5.05
C ARG A 545 -15.30 -18.78 -4.70
N ARG A 546 -15.91 -17.62 -4.62
CA ARG A 546 -17.36 -17.42 -4.40
C ARG A 546 -18.10 -17.45 -5.74
N TYR A 547 -18.00 -18.57 -6.46
CA TYR A 547 -18.41 -18.67 -7.86
C TYR A 547 -19.92 -18.41 -8.08
N ALA A 548 -20.78 -18.85 -7.17
CA ALA A 548 -22.23 -18.62 -7.30
C ALA A 548 -22.58 -17.13 -7.27
N GLU A 549 -21.94 -16.35 -6.42
CA GLU A 549 -22.11 -14.91 -6.33
C GLU A 549 -21.46 -14.19 -7.53
N ALA A 550 -20.29 -14.67 -7.97
CA ALA A 550 -19.64 -14.16 -9.18
C ALA A 550 -20.54 -14.30 -10.41
N VAL A 551 -21.23 -15.44 -10.57
CA VAL A 551 -22.21 -15.65 -11.65
C VAL A 551 -23.33 -14.60 -11.61
N GLN A 552 -23.82 -14.24 -10.42
CA GLN A 552 -24.86 -13.22 -10.29
C GLN A 552 -24.34 -11.83 -10.73
N ALA A 553 -23.15 -11.46 -10.30
CA ALA A 553 -22.53 -10.20 -10.68
C ALA A 553 -22.26 -10.13 -12.20
N TYR A 554 -21.70 -11.18 -12.79
CA TYR A 554 -21.44 -11.24 -14.22
C TYR A 554 -22.73 -11.28 -15.06
N ARG A 555 -23.80 -11.94 -14.59
CA ARG A 555 -25.10 -11.89 -15.28
C ARG A 555 -25.69 -10.48 -15.32
N LYS A 556 -25.58 -9.74 -14.21
CA LYS A 556 -26.01 -8.33 -14.19
C LYS A 556 -25.15 -7.50 -15.17
N ALA A 557 -23.83 -7.75 -15.20
CA ALA A 557 -22.93 -7.09 -16.15
C ALA A 557 -23.28 -7.40 -17.61
N ASP A 558 -23.63 -8.65 -17.91
CA ASP A 558 -24.05 -9.09 -19.26
C ASP A 558 -25.37 -8.45 -19.72
N ILE A 559 -26.27 -8.17 -18.77
CA ILE A 559 -27.52 -7.42 -19.07
C ILE A 559 -27.20 -5.96 -19.45
N LEU A 560 -26.25 -5.30 -18.74
CA LEU A 560 -25.88 -3.91 -19.00
C LEU A 560 -24.99 -3.75 -20.25
N LYS A 561 -24.13 -4.73 -20.50
CA LYS A 561 -23.23 -4.76 -21.65
C LYS A 561 -23.29 -6.14 -22.33
N PRO A 562 -24.29 -6.39 -23.17
CA PRO A 562 -24.47 -7.69 -23.85
C PRO A 562 -23.29 -8.01 -24.78
N ASP A 563 -23.10 -9.32 -25.02
CA ASP A 563 -22.10 -9.87 -25.94
C ASP A 563 -20.64 -9.49 -25.64
N HIS A 564 -20.37 -9.11 -24.40
CA HIS A 564 -18.99 -8.84 -23.97
C HIS A 564 -18.25 -10.17 -23.70
N VAL A 565 -17.40 -10.60 -24.63
CA VAL A 565 -16.75 -11.92 -24.65
C VAL A 565 -16.06 -12.26 -23.33
N TRP A 566 -15.35 -11.30 -22.76
CA TRP A 566 -14.68 -11.50 -21.48
C TRP A 566 -15.67 -11.89 -20.36
N THR A 567 -16.79 -11.17 -20.21
CA THR A 567 -17.84 -11.48 -19.23
C THR A 567 -18.44 -12.87 -19.44
N ILE A 568 -18.76 -13.21 -20.71
CA ILE A 568 -19.33 -14.50 -21.08
C ILE A 568 -18.35 -15.64 -20.75
N ARG A 569 -17.06 -15.47 -21.04
CA ARG A 569 -16.02 -16.46 -20.70
C ARG A 569 -15.88 -16.66 -19.19
N HIS A 570 -15.94 -15.57 -18.40
CA HIS A 570 -15.86 -15.66 -16.95
C HIS A 570 -17.12 -16.30 -16.33
N LEU A 571 -18.30 -16.06 -16.91
CA LEU A 571 -19.52 -16.81 -16.57
C LEU A 571 -19.34 -18.30 -16.80
N ALA A 572 -18.89 -18.69 -18.01
CA ALA A 572 -18.61 -20.08 -18.33
C ALA A 572 -17.58 -20.71 -17.38
N THR A 573 -16.52 -19.95 -17.07
CA THR A 573 -15.47 -20.41 -16.13
C THR A 573 -16.03 -20.63 -14.73
N CYS A 574 -16.89 -19.75 -14.22
CA CYS A 574 -17.52 -19.92 -12.91
C CYS A 574 -18.43 -21.16 -12.86
N TYR A 575 -19.24 -21.38 -13.89
CA TYR A 575 -20.07 -22.59 -13.98
C TYR A 575 -19.20 -23.86 -14.04
N ARG A 576 -18.12 -23.86 -14.83
CA ARG A 576 -17.18 -24.97 -14.89
C ARG A 576 -16.54 -25.25 -13.53
N GLN A 577 -16.15 -24.23 -12.77
CA GLN A 577 -15.59 -24.40 -11.43
C GLN A 577 -16.62 -24.92 -10.40
N MET A 578 -17.92 -24.69 -10.65
CA MET A 578 -19.01 -25.29 -9.88
C MET A 578 -19.40 -26.69 -10.37
N HIS A 579 -18.67 -27.26 -11.34
CA HIS A 579 -18.98 -28.53 -12.02
C HIS A 579 -20.31 -28.56 -12.76
N ASP A 580 -20.90 -27.39 -13.04
CA ASP A 580 -22.07 -27.25 -13.91
C ASP A 580 -21.62 -27.10 -15.37
N PHE A 581 -21.16 -28.20 -15.94
CA PHE A 581 -20.58 -28.24 -17.30
C PHE A 581 -21.63 -27.93 -18.37
N GLY A 582 -22.90 -28.22 -18.12
CA GLY A 582 -24.01 -27.92 -19.04
C GLY A 582 -24.16 -26.39 -19.22
N SER A 583 -24.34 -25.68 -18.11
CA SER A 583 -24.40 -24.20 -18.15
C SER A 583 -23.09 -23.58 -18.67
N ALA A 584 -21.95 -24.13 -18.32
CA ALA A 584 -20.66 -23.65 -18.84
C ALA A 584 -20.61 -23.73 -20.37
N LEU A 585 -21.06 -24.83 -20.96
CA LEU A 585 -21.12 -25.02 -22.42
C LEU A 585 -22.03 -24.03 -23.13
N GLU A 586 -23.18 -23.68 -22.54
CA GLU A 586 -24.07 -22.66 -23.13
C GLU A 586 -23.34 -21.32 -23.29
N TYR A 587 -22.59 -20.90 -22.27
CA TYR A 587 -21.82 -19.67 -22.31
C TYR A 587 -20.56 -19.79 -23.18
N TYR A 588 -19.84 -20.92 -23.20
CA TYR A 588 -18.71 -21.11 -24.13
C TYR A 588 -19.18 -21.09 -25.57
N ARG A 589 -20.34 -21.66 -25.91
CA ARG A 589 -20.92 -21.56 -27.27
C ARG A 589 -21.29 -20.13 -27.66
N LYS A 590 -21.83 -19.33 -26.69
CA LYS A 590 -22.05 -17.89 -26.95
C LYS A 590 -20.73 -17.17 -27.22
N ALA A 591 -19.69 -17.46 -26.44
CA ALA A 591 -18.36 -16.88 -26.64
C ALA A 591 -17.75 -17.31 -27.98
N GLU A 592 -17.89 -18.58 -28.38
CA GLU A 592 -17.40 -19.12 -29.66
C GLU A 592 -18.09 -18.44 -30.85
N ASN A 593 -19.39 -18.15 -30.78
CA ASN A 593 -20.10 -17.44 -31.85
C ASN A 593 -19.53 -16.04 -32.11
N ILE A 594 -18.98 -15.41 -31.10
CA ILE A 594 -18.36 -14.08 -31.22
C ILE A 594 -16.88 -14.20 -31.62
N GLN A 595 -16.16 -15.19 -31.08
CA GLN A 595 -14.74 -15.44 -31.34
C GLN A 595 -14.51 -16.92 -31.71
N PRO A 596 -14.81 -17.37 -32.95
CA PRO A 596 -14.81 -18.78 -33.33
C PRO A 596 -13.43 -19.42 -33.42
N GLU A 597 -12.35 -18.63 -33.46
CA GLU A 597 -10.97 -19.12 -33.55
C GLU A 597 -10.19 -18.96 -32.23
N ASN A 598 -10.85 -18.55 -31.16
CA ASN A 598 -10.20 -18.39 -29.86
C ASN A 598 -9.87 -19.76 -29.22
N ALA A 599 -8.58 -20.13 -29.23
CA ALA A 599 -8.10 -21.41 -28.74
C ALA A 599 -8.52 -21.73 -27.29
N ASN A 600 -8.58 -20.74 -26.39
CA ASN A 600 -8.98 -20.95 -25.00
C ASN A 600 -10.47 -21.29 -24.88
N ILE A 601 -11.34 -20.63 -25.66
CA ILE A 601 -12.77 -20.92 -25.70
C ILE A 601 -12.98 -22.36 -26.19
N LEU A 602 -12.33 -22.73 -27.29
CA LEU A 602 -12.40 -24.08 -27.86
C LEU A 602 -11.88 -25.14 -26.89
N PHE A 603 -10.78 -24.86 -26.22
CA PHE A 603 -10.19 -25.77 -25.23
C PHE A 603 -11.16 -26.03 -24.06
N PHE A 604 -11.71 -24.99 -23.47
CA PHE A 604 -12.61 -25.16 -22.33
C PHE A 604 -13.96 -25.75 -22.72
N ALA A 605 -14.50 -25.43 -23.90
CA ALA A 605 -15.69 -26.09 -24.43
C ALA A 605 -15.44 -27.59 -24.65
N GLY A 606 -14.32 -27.95 -25.30
CA GLY A 606 -13.93 -29.33 -25.47
C GLY A 606 -13.72 -30.07 -24.14
N SER A 607 -13.11 -29.41 -23.15
CA SER A 607 -12.93 -29.97 -21.80
C SER A 607 -14.28 -30.20 -21.10
N CYS A 608 -15.23 -29.27 -21.18
CA CYS A 608 -16.57 -29.46 -20.61
C CYS A 608 -17.32 -30.63 -21.26
N HIS A 609 -17.21 -30.82 -22.58
CA HIS A 609 -17.76 -31.99 -23.26
C HIS A 609 -17.10 -33.28 -22.78
N ALA A 610 -15.76 -33.27 -22.56
CA ALA A 610 -15.04 -34.43 -22.05
C ALA A 610 -15.49 -34.82 -20.63
N GLU A 611 -15.73 -33.82 -19.74
CA GLU A 611 -16.26 -34.05 -18.39
C GLU A 611 -17.70 -34.58 -18.38
N LEU A 612 -18.49 -34.25 -19.42
CA LEU A 612 -19.81 -34.82 -19.64
C LEU A 612 -19.79 -36.18 -20.36
N GLU A 613 -18.60 -36.75 -20.57
CA GLU A 613 -18.37 -38.00 -21.32
C GLU A 613 -18.84 -37.93 -22.80
N GLU A 614 -19.04 -36.74 -23.33
CA GLU A 614 -19.42 -36.46 -24.72
C GLU A 614 -18.13 -36.38 -25.59
N TYR A 615 -17.38 -37.49 -25.60
CA TYR A 615 -16.03 -37.52 -26.21
C TYR A 615 -16.01 -37.27 -27.73
N LYS A 616 -17.12 -37.52 -28.43
CA LYS A 616 -17.18 -37.21 -29.88
C LYS A 616 -17.23 -35.71 -30.13
N GLU A 617 -18.02 -35.02 -29.36
CA GLU A 617 -18.18 -33.55 -29.37
C GLU A 617 -16.88 -32.89 -28.91
N ALA A 618 -16.28 -33.36 -27.83
CA ALA A 618 -14.99 -32.91 -27.33
C ALA A 618 -13.90 -33.00 -28.42
N LEU A 619 -13.84 -34.13 -29.15
CA LEU A 619 -12.89 -34.34 -30.23
C LEU A 619 -13.05 -33.30 -31.36
N GLN A 620 -14.28 -32.84 -31.68
CA GLN A 620 -14.48 -31.81 -32.71
C GLN A 620 -13.80 -30.50 -32.30
N TYR A 621 -13.93 -30.09 -31.04
CA TYR A 621 -13.29 -28.89 -30.52
C TYR A 621 -11.75 -29.02 -30.53
N PHE A 622 -11.20 -30.12 -30.03
CA PHE A 622 -9.76 -30.31 -30.02
C PHE A 622 -9.15 -30.48 -31.42
N PHE A 623 -9.86 -31.09 -32.37
CA PHE A 623 -9.42 -31.11 -33.77
C PHE A 623 -9.47 -29.73 -34.43
N LYS A 624 -10.48 -28.90 -34.08
CA LYS A 624 -10.53 -27.53 -34.53
C LYS A 624 -9.32 -26.74 -34.02
N MET A 625 -8.90 -26.96 -32.78
CA MET A 625 -7.70 -26.37 -32.22
C MET A 625 -6.43 -26.86 -32.91
N ASP A 626 -6.27 -28.18 -33.16
CA ASP A 626 -5.13 -28.75 -33.87
C ASP A 626 -5.03 -28.26 -35.32
N PHE A 627 -6.17 -27.92 -35.93
CA PHE A 627 -6.24 -27.30 -37.26
C PHE A 627 -5.78 -25.83 -37.25
N LEU A 628 -6.16 -25.08 -36.21
CA LEU A 628 -5.79 -23.66 -36.07
C LEU A 628 -4.32 -23.50 -35.67
N ASP A 629 -3.83 -24.40 -34.82
CA ASP A 629 -2.42 -24.47 -34.38
C ASP A 629 -1.96 -25.93 -34.37
N SER A 630 -1.19 -26.29 -35.41
CA SER A 630 -0.69 -27.64 -35.62
C SER A 630 0.35 -28.13 -34.60
N HIS A 631 0.77 -27.23 -33.68
CA HIS A 631 1.71 -27.53 -32.58
C HIS A 631 1.07 -27.34 -31.17
N SER A 632 -0.23 -27.30 -31.08
CA SER A 632 -0.94 -27.13 -29.82
C SER A 632 -0.88 -28.41 -28.95
N LEU A 633 0.00 -28.39 -27.96
CA LEU A 633 0.10 -29.50 -26.99
C LEU A 633 -1.22 -29.72 -26.22
N LYS A 634 -1.96 -28.63 -25.94
CA LYS A 634 -3.29 -28.71 -25.30
C LYS A 634 -4.28 -29.47 -26.18
N ALA A 635 -4.30 -29.19 -27.47
CA ALA A 635 -5.15 -29.90 -28.43
C ALA A 635 -4.75 -31.41 -28.52
N TRP A 636 -3.45 -31.71 -28.64
CA TRP A 636 -2.98 -33.09 -28.72
C TRP A 636 -3.32 -33.90 -27.48
N ARG A 637 -3.21 -33.32 -26.25
CA ARG A 637 -3.63 -33.98 -25.00
C ARG A 637 -5.13 -34.26 -25.01
N GLY A 638 -5.95 -33.27 -25.39
CA GLY A 638 -7.38 -33.46 -25.50
C GLY A 638 -7.79 -34.51 -26.51
N ILE A 639 -7.19 -34.52 -27.72
CA ILE A 639 -7.45 -35.54 -28.78
C ILE A 639 -7.03 -36.92 -28.28
N ALA A 640 -5.82 -37.04 -27.71
CA ALA A 640 -5.30 -38.30 -27.25
C ALA A 640 -6.17 -38.93 -26.17
N TRP A 641 -6.51 -38.14 -25.14
CA TRP A 641 -7.36 -38.60 -24.03
C TRP A 641 -8.78 -38.97 -24.48
N CYS A 642 -9.48 -38.07 -25.19
CA CYS A 642 -10.83 -38.36 -25.68
C CYS A 642 -10.87 -39.53 -26.68
N SER A 643 -9.80 -39.74 -27.45
CA SER A 643 -9.66 -40.92 -28.34
C SER A 643 -9.50 -42.20 -27.52
N PHE A 644 -8.72 -42.18 -26.43
CA PHE A 644 -8.57 -43.30 -25.51
C PHE A 644 -9.94 -43.65 -24.89
N MET A 645 -10.63 -42.66 -24.29
CA MET A 645 -11.94 -42.88 -23.69
C MET A 645 -12.98 -43.40 -24.70
N SER A 646 -12.88 -42.99 -25.96
CA SER A 646 -13.72 -43.50 -27.07
C SER A 646 -13.23 -44.88 -27.65
N ARG A 647 -12.25 -45.54 -27.04
CA ARG A 647 -11.64 -46.78 -27.48
C ARG A 647 -10.98 -46.72 -28.89
N LYS A 648 -10.65 -45.50 -29.35
CA LYS A 648 -9.92 -45.29 -30.60
C LYS A 648 -8.40 -45.32 -30.34
N TYR A 649 -7.91 -46.46 -29.85
CA TYR A 649 -6.54 -46.54 -29.32
C TYR A 649 -5.47 -46.17 -30.33
N GLY A 650 -5.63 -46.51 -31.62
CA GLY A 650 -4.67 -46.14 -32.66
C GLY A 650 -4.56 -44.63 -32.88
N GLN A 651 -5.67 -43.89 -32.70
CA GLN A 651 -5.67 -42.44 -32.74
C GLN A 651 -5.05 -41.84 -31.49
N ALA A 652 -5.37 -42.37 -30.32
CA ALA A 652 -4.77 -41.98 -29.06
C ALA A 652 -3.25 -42.16 -29.08
N GLU A 653 -2.79 -43.32 -29.53
CA GLU A 653 -1.36 -43.63 -29.67
C GLU A 653 -0.63 -42.63 -30.57
N LYS A 654 -1.21 -42.31 -31.74
CA LYS A 654 -0.63 -41.32 -32.67
C LYS A 654 -0.39 -39.95 -32.02
N TYR A 655 -1.34 -39.45 -31.22
CA TYR A 655 -1.21 -38.14 -30.60
C TYR A 655 -0.33 -38.18 -29.35
N TYR A 656 -0.37 -39.25 -28.55
CA TYR A 656 0.61 -39.43 -27.47
C TYR A 656 2.03 -39.53 -27.99
N GLN A 657 2.28 -40.21 -29.11
CA GLN A 657 3.61 -40.26 -29.72
C GLN A 657 4.13 -38.90 -30.11
N LYS A 658 3.25 -37.98 -30.63
CA LYS A 658 3.63 -36.61 -30.89
C LYS A 658 4.02 -35.88 -29.60
N LEU A 659 3.22 -36.04 -28.52
CA LEU A 659 3.48 -35.44 -27.23
C LEU A 659 4.78 -35.89 -26.60
N LEU A 660 5.06 -37.21 -26.66
CA LEU A 660 6.26 -37.79 -26.08
C LEU A 660 7.57 -37.43 -26.81
N GLN A 661 7.48 -36.93 -28.03
CA GLN A 661 8.62 -36.40 -28.80
C GLN A 661 8.91 -34.92 -28.49
N ASP A 662 8.00 -34.23 -27.85
CA ASP A 662 8.16 -32.83 -27.49
C ASP A 662 8.92 -32.65 -26.16
N GLU A 663 9.77 -31.65 -26.07
CA GLU A 663 10.55 -31.35 -24.87
C GLU A 663 9.67 -30.95 -23.67
N GLN A 664 8.44 -30.49 -23.90
CA GLN A 664 7.46 -30.14 -22.90
C GLN A 664 6.51 -31.27 -22.51
N ALA A 665 6.86 -32.50 -22.79
CA ALA A 665 6.09 -33.68 -22.38
C ALA A 665 6.02 -33.79 -20.85
N LEU A 666 4.80 -33.86 -20.32
CA LEU A 666 4.52 -33.96 -18.89
C LEU A 666 4.59 -35.42 -18.40
N PRO A 667 4.83 -35.69 -17.10
CA PRO A 667 4.70 -37.01 -16.51
C PRO A 667 3.35 -37.67 -16.80
N THR A 668 2.25 -36.88 -16.82
CA THR A 668 0.90 -37.35 -17.16
C THR A 668 0.75 -37.77 -18.61
N ASP A 669 1.52 -37.19 -19.55
CA ASP A 669 1.50 -37.61 -20.95
C ASP A 669 2.08 -39.01 -21.09
N TRP A 670 3.18 -39.32 -20.37
CA TRP A 670 3.79 -40.64 -20.30
C TRP A 670 2.89 -41.65 -19.60
N LEU A 671 2.23 -41.28 -18.50
CA LEU A 671 1.27 -42.10 -17.78
C LEU A 671 0.11 -42.51 -18.70
N ASN A 672 -0.56 -41.52 -19.33
CA ASN A 672 -1.71 -41.78 -20.17
C ASN A 672 -1.33 -42.57 -21.47
N ALA A 673 -0.16 -42.27 -22.04
CA ALA A 673 0.38 -43.10 -23.13
C ALA A 673 0.62 -44.55 -22.69
N GLY A 674 1.03 -44.78 -21.44
CA GLY A 674 1.14 -46.09 -20.81
C GLY A 674 -0.23 -46.79 -20.77
N HIS A 675 -1.28 -46.08 -20.36
CA HIS A 675 -2.66 -46.60 -20.36
C HIS A 675 -3.11 -47.07 -21.75
N VAL A 676 -2.83 -46.28 -22.79
CA VAL A 676 -3.16 -46.64 -24.17
C VAL A 676 -2.43 -47.90 -24.61
N ALA A 677 -1.12 -47.97 -24.35
CA ALA A 677 -0.32 -49.17 -24.72
C ALA A 677 -0.83 -50.42 -23.99
N TRP A 678 -1.16 -50.30 -22.70
CA TRP A 678 -1.70 -51.43 -21.93
C TRP A 678 -3.07 -51.87 -22.44
N ALA A 679 -3.99 -50.97 -22.73
CA ALA A 679 -5.29 -51.25 -23.32
C ALA A 679 -5.18 -51.93 -24.72
N GLN A 680 -4.06 -51.74 -25.43
CA GLN A 680 -3.74 -52.43 -26.69
C GLN A 680 -3.03 -53.75 -26.47
N GLY A 681 -2.77 -54.20 -25.25
CA GLY A 681 -2.03 -55.41 -24.93
C GLY A 681 -0.52 -55.31 -25.09
N GLN A 682 0.04 -54.10 -25.26
CA GLN A 682 1.49 -53.85 -25.44
C GLN A 682 2.15 -53.65 -24.05
N LEU A 683 2.27 -54.76 -23.29
CA LEU A 683 2.69 -54.69 -21.88
C LEU A 683 4.11 -54.14 -21.69
N GLU A 684 5.06 -54.46 -22.54
CA GLU A 684 6.45 -53.99 -22.47
C GLU A 684 6.50 -52.45 -22.70
N THR A 685 5.77 -51.98 -23.69
CA THR A 685 5.67 -50.55 -24.00
C THR A 685 5.01 -49.77 -22.85
N ALA A 686 3.94 -50.35 -22.28
CA ALA A 686 3.24 -49.74 -21.12
C ALA A 686 4.19 -49.62 -19.91
N ALA A 687 4.90 -50.68 -19.55
CA ALA A 687 5.87 -50.71 -18.46
C ALA A 687 6.98 -49.66 -18.66
N THR A 688 7.54 -49.59 -19.88
CA THR A 688 8.57 -48.58 -20.22
C THR A 688 8.06 -47.15 -20.06
N ARG A 689 6.83 -46.87 -20.50
CA ARG A 689 6.24 -45.53 -20.39
C ARG A 689 5.94 -45.17 -18.95
N TYR A 690 5.44 -46.10 -18.14
CA TYR A 690 5.24 -45.90 -16.71
C TYR A 690 6.56 -45.66 -15.96
N GLY A 691 7.60 -46.45 -16.28
CA GLY A 691 8.93 -46.21 -15.73
C GLY A 691 9.48 -44.82 -16.04
N LYS A 692 9.21 -44.32 -17.25
CA LYS A 692 9.56 -42.95 -17.62
C LYS A 692 8.73 -41.92 -16.86
N ALA A 693 7.41 -42.16 -16.69
CA ALA A 693 6.54 -41.29 -15.89
C ALA A 693 7.00 -41.25 -14.44
N ILE A 694 7.35 -42.37 -13.82
CA ILE A 694 7.92 -42.44 -12.46
C ILE A 694 9.18 -41.59 -12.34
N THR A 695 10.10 -41.74 -13.32
CA THR A 695 11.34 -40.95 -13.34
C THR A 695 11.08 -39.44 -13.40
N LEU A 696 10.11 -39.02 -14.21
CA LEU A 696 9.75 -37.60 -14.36
C LEU A 696 8.95 -37.02 -13.17
N CYS A 697 8.17 -37.88 -12.46
CA CYS A 697 7.50 -37.49 -11.22
C CYS A 697 8.47 -37.29 -10.05
N GLY A 698 9.72 -37.76 -10.14
CA GLY A 698 10.71 -37.65 -9.07
C GLY A 698 10.47 -38.63 -7.90
N SER A 699 9.28 -39.24 -7.75
CA SER A 699 8.99 -40.25 -6.75
C SER A 699 7.89 -41.22 -7.21
N LYS A 700 8.03 -42.50 -6.79
CA LYS A 700 7.00 -43.54 -7.04
C LYS A 700 5.66 -43.18 -6.37
N THR A 701 5.70 -42.53 -5.22
CA THR A 701 4.49 -42.12 -4.49
C THR A 701 3.66 -41.13 -5.32
N GLN A 702 4.27 -40.06 -5.87
CA GLN A 702 3.58 -39.10 -6.72
C GLN A 702 3.01 -39.74 -7.99
N PHE A 703 3.73 -40.66 -8.58
CA PHE A 703 3.22 -41.42 -9.72
C PHE A 703 1.98 -42.25 -9.33
N LEU A 704 2.01 -42.95 -8.20
CA LEU A 704 0.87 -43.77 -7.73
C LEU A 704 -0.36 -42.90 -7.44
N GLU A 705 -0.19 -41.71 -6.87
CA GLU A 705 -1.30 -40.75 -6.67
C GLU A 705 -1.97 -40.35 -7.99
N LEU A 706 -1.21 -40.21 -9.06
CA LEU A 706 -1.76 -39.91 -10.39
C LEU A 706 -2.41 -41.16 -11.01
N PHE A 707 -1.75 -42.29 -10.92
CA PHE A 707 -2.22 -43.56 -11.50
C PHE A 707 -3.53 -44.03 -10.87
N ASP A 708 -3.66 -43.95 -9.55
CA ASP A 708 -4.85 -44.42 -8.83
C ASP A 708 -6.12 -43.65 -9.21
N LYS A 709 -6.02 -42.42 -9.73
CA LYS A 709 -7.17 -41.67 -10.27
C LYS A 709 -7.77 -42.30 -11.50
N ASP A 710 -6.96 -43.03 -12.30
CA ASP A 710 -7.36 -43.61 -13.58
C ASP A 710 -7.59 -45.10 -13.47
N ARG A 711 -7.51 -45.71 -12.26
CA ARG A 711 -7.66 -47.17 -12.03
C ARG A 711 -9.00 -47.68 -12.56
N ASP A 712 -10.10 -47.03 -12.24
CA ASP A 712 -11.44 -47.43 -12.69
C ASP A 712 -11.57 -47.37 -14.22
N ILE A 713 -10.94 -46.36 -14.83
CA ILE A 713 -10.91 -46.15 -16.27
C ILE A 713 -10.18 -47.35 -16.94
N LEU A 714 -9.05 -47.78 -16.37
CA LEU A 714 -8.31 -48.95 -16.88
C LEU A 714 -9.15 -50.22 -16.84
N VAL A 715 -9.89 -50.46 -15.76
CA VAL A 715 -10.80 -51.60 -15.64
C VAL A 715 -11.91 -51.53 -16.70
N GLN A 716 -12.51 -50.36 -16.94
CA GLN A 716 -13.49 -50.16 -18.01
C GLN A 716 -12.92 -50.44 -19.41
N HIS A 717 -11.62 -50.23 -19.62
CA HIS A 717 -10.91 -50.54 -20.85
C HIS A 717 -10.45 -52.00 -20.96
N GLY A 718 -10.87 -52.87 -20.02
CA GLY A 718 -10.68 -54.30 -20.07
C GLY A 718 -9.40 -54.81 -19.39
N ILE A 719 -8.72 -53.94 -18.63
CA ILE A 719 -7.57 -54.33 -17.80
C ILE A 719 -8.12 -55.00 -16.52
N ARG A 720 -7.61 -56.17 -16.18
CA ARG A 720 -8.01 -56.85 -14.95
C ARG A 720 -7.39 -56.15 -13.74
N GLU A 721 -8.17 -55.94 -12.73
CA GLU A 721 -7.73 -55.28 -11.49
C GLU A 721 -6.56 -56.00 -10.84
N GLU A 722 -6.52 -57.36 -10.96
CA GLU A 722 -5.47 -58.21 -10.45
C GLU A 722 -4.11 -58.01 -11.16
N ASP A 723 -4.11 -57.53 -12.40
CA ASP A 723 -2.91 -57.26 -13.18
C ASP A 723 -2.26 -55.92 -12.85
N ILE A 724 -3.00 -54.98 -12.18
CA ILE A 724 -2.52 -53.63 -11.88
C ILE A 724 -1.30 -53.64 -10.96
N PRO A 725 -1.28 -54.39 -9.82
CA PRO A 725 -0.07 -54.44 -8.98
C PRO A 725 1.13 -55.02 -9.71
N LEU A 726 0.91 -56.04 -10.56
CA LEU A 726 1.99 -56.68 -11.32
C LEU A 726 2.61 -55.68 -12.33
N MET A 727 1.79 -54.91 -13.02
CA MET A 727 2.29 -53.90 -13.97
C MET A 727 3.08 -52.81 -13.24
N LEU A 728 2.62 -52.36 -12.06
CA LEU A 728 3.31 -51.36 -11.24
C LEU A 728 4.66 -51.87 -10.71
N ASP A 729 4.79 -53.18 -10.43
CA ASP A 729 6.04 -53.79 -10.03
C ASP A 729 7.01 -53.96 -11.21
N ILE A 730 6.51 -54.19 -12.43
CA ILE A 730 7.32 -54.23 -13.63
C ILE A 730 7.84 -52.86 -14.03
N ALA A 731 7.04 -51.84 -13.81
CA ALA A 731 7.37 -50.47 -14.21
C ALA A 731 8.41 -49.76 -13.29
N GLY A 732 8.64 -50.24 -12.09
CA GLY A 732 9.61 -49.67 -11.13
C GLY A 732 9.19 -49.79 -9.71
#